data_da89b21d2eba0fc7340c001ef86cd5dc
#
_entry.id   da89b21d2eba0fc7340c001ef86cd5dc
#
_cell.length_a   1.000
_cell.length_b   1.000
_cell.length_c   1.000
_cell.angle_alpha   90.00
_cell.angle_beta   90.00
_cell.angle_gamma   90.00
#
_symmetry.space_group_name_H-M   'P 1'
#
loop_
_entity.id
_entity.type
_entity.pdbx_description
1 polymer ?
#
loop_
_entity_poly.entity_id
_entity_poly.type
_entity_poly.pdbx_seq_one_letter_code
_entity_poly.pdbx_strand_id
1 'polypeptide(L)'
;MKNPFALTIFLNVLLVWHGSLKAEVENYKADICVYGGTASGVMAAVAAHKEGSKVILVEPTRSLGGMTGGGINNLDWGKGETVGGSTYKILMEGLKDQKRAHGGHAKYGIGNKQYRERFKKLVKDRGITVIYDHRVGKVQVGNETINKPTREQPIALGEKIVSKNKNNFIQSIILDYAPVDETGCPIPVPKKRNVIAVSAKVFIDCSYDGDILGMSGVRYTWGRESREHYDESLAGVRPSLWLHDIDPYVEPGNPKSGLIPFVQDRKIGPLGSADSLSMGYCFRYEFDKSGKGIPIPEPTNYDPAEFEVYRRAIRNGTDIFSNRHMRTTLNKFTVHKKAPFVGGAQSNRNLMGSTVYGCNEEYPNGDWATRSRIWKFHQEFLINSIHFAKTDPLAPKSMKQRAMNTSFRKGVFDETGGWPSQLYVRQARRMVSSYVVTQKDLEGKTDPPHPVSLAAYGVDDWPYAVVVEDDKIAVQGGAFSIVYLDKGKYNGSYKIPYEAIVPSKGECENLLVPVCVSASHIAFTSLRMEPVWMILGESAGVAASMAADNEIAVQDVPYKKLRPKLDDLGQILDRVKQDETELQSVRWKSQDDWNSQKSGYEWVFPHIDKDSDGKISVDEYSTFQRFKSKNDDWEKLLRN
;
A
#
# COMPACT_ATOMS: atom_id res chain seq x y z
N MET A 1 -26.58 -80.72 47.97
CA MET A 1 -27.32 -80.45 46.69
C MET A 1 -27.29 -78.98 46.45
N LYS A 2 -26.96 -78.65 45.21
CA LYS A 2 -26.97 -77.31 44.57
C LYS A 2 -25.69 -76.47 44.77
N ASN A 3 -24.81 -76.59 43.75
CA ASN A 3 -23.82 -75.60 43.40
C ASN A 3 -24.48 -74.35 42.78
N PRO A 4 -23.91 -73.14 42.97
CA PRO A 4 -24.06 -72.13 42.02
C PRO A 4 -22.72 -71.78 41.29
N PHE A 5 -22.80 -71.71 39.99
CA PHE A 5 -21.76 -71.27 39.07
C PHE A 5 -21.35 -69.81 39.38
N ALA A 6 -20.04 -69.60 39.55
CA ALA A 6 -19.44 -68.27 39.52
C ALA A 6 -19.06 -67.92 38.07
N LEU A 7 -19.71 -66.88 37.53
CA LEU A 7 -19.44 -66.31 36.21
C LEU A 7 -18.36 -65.23 36.38
N THR A 8 -17.13 -65.50 35.91
CA THR A 8 -16.02 -64.55 35.93
C THR A 8 -16.09 -63.74 34.65
N ILE A 9 -16.48 -62.47 34.75
CA ILE A 9 -16.45 -61.52 33.64
C ILE A 9 -15.04 -60.96 33.52
N PHE A 10 -14.33 -61.30 32.41
CA PHE A 10 -13.07 -60.64 32.03
C PHE A 10 -13.41 -59.32 31.38
N LEU A 11 -13.13 -58.20 32.07
CA LEU A 11 -13.19 -56.87 31.54
C LEU A 11 -11.90 -56.60 30.76
N ASN A 12 -11.93 -56.74 29.43
CA ASN A 12 -10.86 -56.28 28.55
C ASN A 12 -10.91 -54.77 28.48
N VAL A 13 -10.07 -54.06 29.23
CA VAL A 13 -9.82 -52.62 29.08
C VAL A 13 -8.93 -52.44 27.85
N LEU A 14 -9.53 -52.10 26.72
CA LEU A 14 -8.83 -51.58 25.57
C LEU A 14 -8.32 -50.17 25.91
N LEU A 15 -7.06 -50.06 26.31
CA LEU A 15 -6.32 -48.82 26.34
C LEU A 15 -6.15 -48.33 24.89
N VAL A 16 -7.10 -47.49 24.44
CA VAL A 16 -6.91 -46.72 23.21
C VAL A 16 -5.83 -45.69 23.48
N TRP A 17 -4.63 -45.99 23.04
CA TRP A 17 -3.52 -45.05 23.04
C TRP A 17 -3.84 -43.97 22.02
N HIS A 18 -4.36 -42.83 22.46
CA HIS A 18 -4.44 -41.62 21.67
C HIS A 18 -3.03 -41.06 21.58
N GLY A 19 -2.21 -41.69 20.75
CA GLY A 19 -1.00 -41.09 20.24
C GLY A 19 -1.42 -39.89 19.39
N SER A 20 -1.28 -38.68 19.93
CA SER A 20 -1.34 -37.47 19.17
C SER A 20 -0.23 -37.56 18.10
N LEU A 21 -0.58 -37.97 16.89
CA LEU A 21 0.30 -37.84 15.74
C LEU A 21 0.61 -36.34 15.59
N LYS A 22 1.72 -35.89 16.18
CA LYS A 22 2.29 -34.61 15.80
C LYS A 22 2.55 -34.71 14.31
N ALA A 23 1.82 -33.89 13.52
CA ALA A 23 2.10 -33.79 12.11
C ALA A 23 3.60 -33.48 11.95
N GLU A 24 4.29 -34.28 11.18
CA GLU A 24 5.71 -34.09 10.89
C GLU A 24 5.88 -32.76 10.16
N VAL A 25 6.75 -31.88 10.68
CA VAL A 25 7.05 -30.60 10.05
C VAL A 25 7.93 -30.85 8.84
N GLU A 26 7.45 -30.48 7.68
CA GLU A 26 8.24 -30.55 6.44
C GLU A 26 9.35 -29.51 6.46
N ASN A 27 10.60 -29.93 6.21
CA ASN A 27 11.76 -29.06 6.31
C ASN A 27 12.35 -28.73 4.93
N TYR A 28 12.45 -27.43 4.66
CA TYR A 28 13.11 -26.90 3.47
C TYR A 28 14.40 -26.19 3.84
N LYS A 29 15.39 -26.26 2.95
CA LYS A 29 16.66 -25.54 3.09
C LYS A 29 17.01 -24.84 1.78
N ALA A 30 17.36 -23.56 1.88
CA ALA A 30 17.78 -22.71 0.77
C ALA A 30 18.98 -21.84 1.17
N ASP A 31 19.59 -21.18 0.21
CA ASP A 31 20.51 -20.08 0.50
C ASP A 31 19.70 -18.83 0.87
N ILE A 32 18.62 -18.58 0.12
CA ILE A 32 17.77 -17.41 0.31
C ILE A 32 16.30 -17.82 0.41
N CYS A 33 15.62 -17.32 1.44
CA CYS A 33 14.17 -17.40 1.59
C CYS A 33 13.57 -16.02 1.37
N VAL A 34 12.71 -15.89 0.35
CA VAL A 34 11.92 -14.68 0.09
C VAL A 34 10.51 -14.93 0.61
N TYR A 35 10.00 -14.06 1.47
CA TYR A 35 8.63 -14.10 1.98
C TYR A 35 7.79 -12.96 1.41
N GLY A 36 6.62 -13.31 0.84
CA GLY A 36 5.75 -12.42 0.09
C GLY A 36 6.07 -12.45 -1.40
N GLY A 37 5.25 -13.16 -2.18
CA GLY A 37 5.32 -13.22 -3.66
C GLY A 37 4.78 -11.96 -4.33
N THR A 38 4.96 -10.79 -3.70
CA THR A 38 4.67 -9.47 -4.29
C THR A 38 5.52 -9.25 -5.55
N ALA A 39 5.28 -8.18 -6.28
CA ALA A 39 6.15 -7.85 -7.42
C ALA A 39 7.62 -7.71 -6.98
N SER A 40 7.87 -7.08 -5.82
CA SER A 40 9.20 -7.00 -5.18
C SER A 40 9.79 -8.37 -4.88
N GLY A 41 8.97 -9.27 -4.29
CA GLY A 41 9.45 -10.61 -3.92
C GLY A 41 9.78 -11.49 -5.11
N VAL A 42 9.01 -11.40 -6.20
CA VAL A 42 9.36 -12.08 -7.45
C VAL A 42 10.67 -11.55 -8.01
N MET A 43 10.87 -10.22 -8.00
CA MET A 43 12.12 -9.62 -8.47
C MET A 43 13.32 -10.02 -7.60
N ALA A 44 13.15 -10.05 -6.28
CA ALA A 44 14.17 -10.52 -5.35
C ALA A 44 14.55 -11.98 -5.59
N ALA A 45 13.55 -12.86 -5.73
CA ALA A 45 13.77 -14.28 -5.99
C ALA A 45 14.47 -14.53 -7.33
N VAL A 46 14.05 -13.82 -8.38
CA VAL A 46 14.65 -13.92 -9.73
C VAL A 46 16.09 -13.40 -9.73
N ALA A 47 16.37 -12.27 -9.07
CA ALA A 47 17.71 -11.70 -9.00
C ALA A 47 18.66 -12.62 -8.22
N ALA A 48 18.24 -13.11 -7.06
CA ALA A 48 19.04 -14.04 -6.26
C ALA A 48 19.33 -15.35 -7.00
N HIS A 49 18.32 -15.90 -7.69
CA HIS A 49 18.52 -17.09 -8.51
C HIS A 49 19.51 -16.86 -9.66
N LYS A 50 19.46 -15.68 -10.30
CA LYS A 50 20.41 -15.30 -11.37
C LYS A 50 21.85 -15.23 -10.88
N GLU A 51 22.05 -14.85 -9.62
CA GLU A 51 23.36 -14.85 -8.96
C GLU A 51 23.83 -16.26 -8.55
N GLY A 52 23.04 -17.32 -8.76
CA GLY A 52 23.37 -18.72 -8.50
C GLY A 52 22.85 -19.28 -7.18
N SER A 53 22.15 -18.50 -6.38
CA SER A 53 21.62 -18.95 -5.09
C SER A 53 20.43 -19.91 -5.26
N LYS A 54 20.33 -20.90 -4.37
CA LYS A 54 19.12 -21.71 -4.19
C LYS A 54 18.06 -20.90 -3.47
N VAL A 55 16.94 -20.61 -4.15
CA VAL A 55 15.88 -19.71 -3.63
C VAL A 55 14.59 -20.48 -3.37
N ILE A 56 13.94 -20.14 -2.26
CA ILE A 56 12.56 -20.50 -1.95
C ILE A 56 11.76 -19.21 -1.82
N LEU A 57 10.64 -19.13 -2.55
CA LEU A 57 9.65 -18.04 -2.45
C LEU A 57 8.42 -18.54 -1.71
N VAL A 58 8.07 -17.91 -0.60
CA VAL A 58 6.85 -18.19 0.17
C VAL A 58 5.81 -17.14 -0.13
N GLU A 59 4.60 -17.58 -0.52
CA GLU A 59 3.49 -16.69 -0.83
C GLU A 59 2.26 -17.07 0.01
N PRO A 60 1.74 -16.17 0.87
CA PRO A 60 0.57 -16.43 1.69
C PRO A 60 -0.71 -16.73 0.91
N THR A 61 -0.79 -16.26 -0.33
CA THR A 61 -1.94 -16.46 -1.22
C THR A 61 -1.63 -17.44 -2.36
N ARG A 62 -2.45 -17.44 -3.42
CA ARG A 62 -2.23 -18.20 -4.66
C ARG A 62 -1.77 -17.34 -5.83
N SER A 63 -1.53 -16.06 -5.58
CA SER A 63 -1.23 -15.08 -6.62
C SER A 63 0.16 -14.49 -6.45
N LEU A 64 0.94 -14.44 -7.54
CA LEU A 64 2.20 -13.71 -7.58
C LEU A 64 2.01 -12.30 -8.15
N GLY A 65 2.86 -11.37 -7.69
CA GLY A 65 2.90 -10.01 -8.16
C GLY A 65 2.16 -8.99 -7.29
N GLY A 66 1.62 -9.40 -6.13
CA GLY A 66 0.98 -8.49 -5.18
C GLY A 66 -0.02 -7.55 -5.84
N MET A 67 0.06 -6.24 -5.57
CA MET A 67 -0.82 -5.23 -6.17
C MET A 67 -0.66 -5.12 -7.69
N THR A 68 0.55 -5.24 -8.24
CA THR A 68 0.78 -5.17 -9.70
C THR A 68 -0.01 -6.23 -10.45
N GLY A 69 -0.11 -7.44 -9.89
CA GLY A 69 -0.93 -8.54 -10.43
C GLY A 69 -2.33 -8.63 -9.86
N GLY A 70 -2.57 -8.05 -8.69
CA GLY A 70 -3.70 -8.35 -7.82
C GLY A 70 -4.74 -7.24 -7.67
N GLY A 71 -4.64 -6.12 -8.39
CA GLY A 71 -5.67 -5.10 -8.30
C GLY A 71 -5.28 -3.69 -8.70
N ILE A 72 -4.01 -3.34 -8.86
CA ILE A 72 -3.66 -1.98 -9.24
C ILE A 72 -3.94 -1.74 -10.73
N ASN A 73 -4.90 -0.85 -11.02
CA ASN A 73 -5.36 -0.62 -12.39
C ASN A 73 -4.45 0.36 -13.14
N ASN A 74 -3.77 1.24 -12.40
CA ASN A 74 -2.80 2.19 -12.90
C ASN A 74 -1.52 2.02 -12.10
N LEU A 75 -0.42 1.68 -12.77
CA LEU A 75 0.90 1.69 -12.16
C LEU A 75 1.41 3.14 -12.15
N ASP A 76 1.65 3.65 -10.97
CA ASP A 76 2.27 4.95 -10.78
C ASP A 76 3.79 4.76 -10.75
N TRP A 77 4.47 5.32 -11.75
CA TRP A 77 5.92 5.13 -11.92
C TRP A 77 6.75 6.26 -11.33
N GLY A 78 6.11 7.41 -11.14
CA GLY A 78 6.86 8.65 -10.98
C GLY A 78 7.44 9.08 -12.33
N LYS A 79 8.74 9.25 -12.38
CA LYS A 79 9.47 9.59 -13.63
C LYS A 79 10.02 8.31 -14.26
N GLY A 80 9.66 8.06 -15.52
CA GLY A 80 10.06 6.84 -16.24
C GLY A 80 11.58 6.67 -16.34
N GLU A 81 12.31 7.77 -16.41
CA GLU A 81 13.77 7.79 -16.42
C GLU A 81 14.44 7.35 -15.12
N THR A 82 13.70 7.12 -14.06
CA THR A 82 14.21 6.55 -12.80
C THR A 82 13.95 5.05 -12.66
N VAL A 83 13.19 4.47 -13.58
CA VAL A 83 12.85 3.05 -13.57
C VAL A 83 13.76 2.29 -14.51
N GLY A 84 14.73 1.58 -13.97
CA GLY A 84 15.71 0.78 -14.73
C GLY A 84 15.62 -0.71 -14.48
N GLY A 85 16.64 -1.42 -14.89
CA GLY A 85 16.84 -2.84 -14.62
C GLY A 85 15.80 -3.76 -15.26
N SER A 86 15.63 -4.92 -14.66
CA SER A 86 14.62 -5.89 -15.09
C SER A 86 13.20 -5.36 -14.87
N THR A 87 13.00 -4.44 -13.92
CA THR A 87 11.73 -3.80 -13.66
C THR A 87 11.21 -3.07 -14.90
N TYR A 88 12.04 -2.22 -15.54
CA TYR A 88 11.66 -1.52 -16.76
C TYR A 88 11.24 -2.50 -17.87
N LYS A 89 12.04 -3.54 -18.10
CA LYS A 89 11.76 -4.55 -19.12
C LYS A 89 10.41 -5.25 -18.88
N ILE A 90 10.14 -5.65 -17.63
CA ILE A 90 8.91 -6.35 -17.25
C ILE A 90 7.69 -5.43 -17.41
N LEU A 91 7.80 -4.18 -17.02
CA LEU A 91 6.68 -3.25 -17.09
C LEU A 91 6.39 -2.77 -18.52
N MET A 92 7.42 -2.63 -19.35
CA MET A 92 7.31 -2.10 -20.72
C MET A 92 6.97 -3.15 -21.77
N GLU A 93 7.30 -4.42 -21.53
CA GLU A 93 7.02 -5.49 -22.49
C GLU A 93 5.52 -5.58 -22.80
N GLY A 94 5.17 -5.54 -24.08
CA GLY A 94 3.79 -5.62 -24.55
C GLY A 94 3.01 -4.29 -24.50
N LEU A 95 3.62 -3.18 -24.09
CA LEU A 95 3.02 -1.87 -24.25
C LEU A 95 3.18 -1.39 -25.69
N LYS A 96 2.06 -0.98 -26.33
CA LYS A 96 2.05 -0.50 -27.72
C LYS A 96 2.75 0.84 -27.90
N ASP A 97 2.84 1.64 -26.87
CA ASP A 97 3.40 3.00 -26.91
C ASP A 97 4.44 3.17 -25.80
N GLN A 98 5.68 2.81 -26.11
CA GLN A 98 6.81 2.92 -25.18
C GLN A 98 7.21 4.37 -24.89
N LYS A 99 6.88 5.33 -25.78
CA LYS A 99 7.21 6.74 -25.59
C LYS A 99 6.42 7.41 -24.46
N ARG A 100 5.28 6.85 -24.08
CA ARG A 100 4.46 7.37 -22.96
C ARG A 100 4.97 7.02 -21.57
N ALA A 101 5.92 6.10 -21.46
CA ALA A 101 6.53 5.76 -20.18
C ALA A 101 7.39 6.88 -19.58
N HIS A 102 7.85 7.81 -20.42
CA HIS A 102 8.70 8.92 -19.99
C HIS A 102 7.93 10.13 -19.41
N GLY A 103 6.65 10.06 -19.23
CA GLY A 103 5.82 11.21 -18.82
C GLY A 103 4.96 11.00 -17.57
N GLY A 104 5.37 10.17 -16.60
CA GLY A 104 4.82 10.22 -15.23
C GLY A 104 3.56 9.44 -14.98
N HIS A 105 2.83 8.84 -15.75
CA HIS A 105 1.80 7.84 -15.45
C HIS A 105 1.73 6.85 -16.62
N ALA A 106 2.22 5.64 -16.42
CA ALA A 106 1.81 4.54 -17.28
C ALA A 106 0.32 4.28 -17.01
N LYS A 107 -0.54 5.15 -17.57
CA LYS A 107 -2.00 5.07 -17.43
C LYS A 107 -2.57 3.75 -17.92
N TYR A 108 -1.78 2.95 -18.60
CA TYR A 108 -2.19 1.71 -19.24
C TYR A 108 -1.11 0.65 -19.10
N GLY A 109 -1.01 0.04 -17.92
CA GLY A 109 -0.33 -1.24 -17.81
C GLY A 109 -1.00 -2.29 -18.70
N ILE A 110 -0.31 -3.39 -18.95
CA ILE A 110 -0.84 -4.52 -19.72
C ILE A 110 -2.06 -5.21 -19.05
N GLY A 111 -2.36 -4.83 -17.81
CA GLY A 111 -3.47 -5.35 -17.01
C GLY A 111 -3.02 -6.37 -15.94
N ASN A 112 -3.84 -6.49 -14.89
CA ASN A 112 -3.51 -7.32 -13.72
C ASN A 112 -3.24 -8.79 -14.09
N LYS A 113 -4.09 -9.40 -14.93
CA LYS A 113 -3.94 -10.79 -15.35
C LYS A 113 -2.60 -11.01 -16.06
N GLN A 114 -2.28 -10.16 -17.03
CA GLN A 114 -1.06 -10.28 -17.82
C GLN A 114 0.19 -10.13 -16.93
N TYR A 115 0.17 -9.24 -15.95
CA TYR A 115 1.27 -9.13 -14.97
C TYR A 115 1.38 -10.39 -14.10
N ARG A 116 0.27 -10.93 -13.58
CA ARG A 116 0.29 -12.19 -12.81
C ARG A 116 0.91 -13.33 -13.61
N GLU A 117 0.46 -13.52 -14.86
CA GLU A 117 0.99 -14.58 -15.74
C GLU A 117 2.48 -14.36 -16.02
N ARG A 118 2.90 -13.12 -16.19
CA ARG A 118 4.32 -12.79 -16.38
C ARG A 118 5.16 -13.13 -15.15
N PHE A 119 4.73 -12.74 -13.95
CA PHE A 119 5.43 -13.10 -12.71
C PHE A 119 5.47 -14.62 -12.50
N LYS A 120 4.37 -15.32 -12.72
CA LYS A 120 4.35 -16.80 -12.68
C LYS A 120 5.35 -17.42 -13.67
N LYS A 121 5.38 -16.90 -14.90
CA LYS A 121 6.32 -17.37 -15.92
C LYS A 121 7.78 -17.12 -15.52
N LEU A 122 8.11 -15.95 -14.99
CA LEU A 122 9.46 -15.61 -14.55
C LEU A 122 10.01 -16.60 -13.52
N VAL A 123 9.18 -16.98 -12.55
CA VAL A 123 9.53 -17.93 -11.48
C VAL A 123 9.61 -19.36 -12.02
N LYS A 124 8.60 -19.77 -12.82
CA LYS A 124 8.51 -21.12 -13.39
C LYS A 124 9.68 -21.42 -14.34
N ASP A 125 10.00 -20.51 -15.26
CA ASP A 125 11.07 -20.71 -16.25
C ASP A 125 12.45 -20.88 -15.61
N ARG A 126 12.61 -20.46 -14.35
CA ARG A 126 13.85 -20.59 -13.57
C ARG A 126 13.83 -21.76 -12.59
N GLY A 127 12.73 -22.48 -12.50
CA GLY A 127 12.59 -23.58 -11.54
C GLY A 127 12.64 -23.15 -10.07
N ILE A 128 12.31 -21.87 -9.77
CA ILE A 128 12.28 -21.38 -8.39
C ILE A 128 11.13 -22.05 -7.65
N THR A 129 11.42 -22.66 -6.51
CA THR A 129 10.43 -23.30 -5.65
C THR A 129 9.52 -22.24 -5.03
N VAL A 130 8.20 -22.36 -5.22
CA VAL A 130 7.19 -21.49 -4.59
C VAL A 130 6.31 -22.28 -3.65
N ILE A 131 6.20 -21.81 -2.41
CA ILE A 131 5.32 -22.38 -1.39
C ILE A 131 4.10 -21.46 -1.26
N TYR A 132 2.98 -21.84 -1.88
CA TYR A 132 1.72 -21.09 -1.84
C TYR A 132 0.85 -21.48 -0.65
N ASP A 133 -0.16 -20.65 -0.34
CA ASP A 133 -1.14 -20.88 0.73
C ASP A 133 -0.52 -21.02 2.14
N HIS A 134 0.69 -20.52 2.32
CA HIS A 134 1.40 -20.63 3.59
C HIS A 134 1.84 -19.25 4.09
N ARG A 135 1.51 -18.99 5.34
CA ARG A 135 1.88 -17.73 6.00
C ARG A 135 2.80 -17.99 7.19
N VAL A 136 3.64 -17.02 7.50
CA VAL A 136 4.51 -17.13 8.66
C VAL A 136 3.67 -17.16 9.95
N GLY A 137 3.86 -18.21 10.74
CA GLY A 137 3.26 -18.35 12.07
C GLY A 137 4.26 -18.09 13.17
N LYS A 138 5.55 -18.37 12.91
CA LYS A 138 6.65 -18.16 13.87
C LYS A 138 7.95 -17.86 13.12
N VAL A 139 8.81 -17.10 13.79
CA VAL A 139 10.21 -16.85 13.37
C VAL A 139 11.14 -17.36 14.47
N GLN A 140 12.09 -18.21 14.11
CA GLN A 140 13.14 -18.69 15.00
C GLN A 140 14.33 -17.76 14.89
N VAL A 141 14.60 -16.99 15.94
CA VAL A 141 15.73 -16.05 16.01
C VAL A 141 16.67 -16.49 17.11
N GLY A 142 17.86 -16.99 16.74
CA GLY A 142 18.74 -17.67 17.69
C GLY A 142 17.99 -18.80 18.43
N ASN A 143 17.99 -18.77 19.75
CA ASN A 143 17.31 -19.75 20.59
C ASN A 143 15.84 -19.39 20.92
N GLU A 144 15.34 -18.26 20.42
CA GLU A 144 13.98 -17.78 20.69
C GLU A 144 13.04 -18.05 19.52
N THR A 145 11.79 -18.42 19.85
CA THR A 145 10.71 -18.56 18.86
C THR A 145 9.69 -17.46 19.06
N ILE A 146 9.60 -16.56 18.10
CA ILE A 146 8.72 -15.40 18.13
C ILE A 146 7.49 -15.70 17.28
N ASN A 147 6.28 -15.56 17.85
CA ASN A 147 5.01 -15.88 17.19
C ASN A 147 4.01 -14.72 17.16
N LYS A 148 4.44 -13.53 17.55
CA LYS A 148 3.67 -12.29 17.52
C LYS A 148 4.61 -11.10 17.29
N PRO A 149 4.09 -9.96 16.81
CA PRO A 149 4.88 -8.75 16.67
C PRO A 149 5.59 -8.35 17.96
N THR A 150 6.82 -7.86 17.83
CA THR A 150 7.70 -7.53 18.96
C THR A 150 7.44 -6.16 19.56
N ARG A 151 6.54 -5.37 18.98
CA ARG A 151 6.13 -4.04 19.46
C ARG A 151 4.65 -3.99 19.75
N GLU A 152 4.26 -3.22 20.75
CA GLU A 152 2.86 -2.97 21.11
C GLU A 152 2.34 -1.64 20.57
N GLN A 153 3.22 -0.67 20.32
CA GLN A 153 2.85 0.66 19.81
C GLN A 153 3.91 1.23 18.86
N PRO A 154 3.55 2.22 18.02
CA PRO A 154 4.50 2.94 17.15
C PRO A 154 5.62 3.60 17.95
N ILE A 155 6.82 3.68 17.37
CA ILE A 155 7.98 4.31 18.02
C ILE A 155 7.68 5.75 18.45
N ALA A 156 7.01 6.52 17.58
CA ALA A 156 6.68 7.92 17.88
C ALA A 156 5.73 8.10 19.08
N LEU A 157 5.03 7.05 19.51
CA LEU A 157 4.16 7.04 20.70
C LEU A 157 4.82 6.42 21.93
N GLY A 158 6.10 6.04 21.82
CA GLY A 158 6.88 5.43 22.87
C GLY A 158 7.39 4.03 22.52
N GLU A 159 8.47 3.61 23.16
CA GLU A 159 9.07 2.30 22.91
C GLU A 159 8.54 1.26 23.88
N LYS A 160 7.60 0.42 23.40
CA LYS A 160 7.26 -0.83 24.05
C LYS A 160 7.67 -2.01 23.17
N ILE A 161 8.64 -2.77 23.63
CA ILE A 161 9.14 -3.97 22.93
C ILE A 161 8.70 -5.19 23.73
N VAL A 162 8.01 -6.12 23.08
CA VAL A 162 7.48 -7.35 23.71
C VAL A 162 8.62 -8.33 24.03
N SER A 163 9.63 -8.41 23.15
CA SER A 163 10.82 -9.21 23.43
C SER A 163 12.08 -8.49 22.95
N LYS A 164 13.19 -8.62 23.68
CA LYS A 164 14.52 -8.21 23.26
C LYS A 164 15.30 -9.48 22.93
N ASN A 165 15.57 -9.68 21.67
CA ASN A 165 16.40 -10.80 21.25
C ASN A 165 17.88 -10.45 21.38
N LYS A 166 18.67 -11.34 21.98
CA LYS A 166 20.12 -11.19 22.09
C LYS A 166 20.88 -11.80 20.91
N ASN A 167 20.22 -12.65 20.13
CA ASN A 167 20.78 -13.33 18.97
C ASN A 167 20.19 -12.75 17.70
N ASN A 168 21.03 -12.14 16.87
CA ASN A 168 20.63 -11.29 15.76
C ASN A 168 20.51 -12.05 14.43
N PHE A 169 20.12 -13.33 14.46
CA PHE A 169 20.13 -14.19 13.28
C PHE A 169 18.86 -15.04 13.19
N ILE A 170 18.13 -14.92 12.08
CA ILE A 170 16.97 -15.79 11.78
C ILE A 170 17.50 -17.14 11.34
N GLN A 171 17.14 -18.20 12.05
CA GLN A 171 17.49 -19.58 11.70
C GLN A 171 16.47 -20.20 10.74
N SER A 172 15.20 -19.96 11.01
CA SER A 172 14.10 -20.46 10.18
C SER A 172 12.81 -19.66 10.38
N ILE A 173 11.94 -19.74 9.39
CA ILE A 173 10.54 -19.37 9.54
C ILE A 173 9.69 -20.63 9.55
N ILE A 174 8.68 -20.64 10.41
CA ILE A 174 7.74 -21.75 10.54
C ILE A 174 6.40 -21.30 9.99
N LEU A 175 5.88 -22.05 9.03
CA LEU A 175 4.73 -21.70 8.24
C LEU A 175 3.50 -22.46 8.67
N ASP A 176 2.38 -21.76 8.66
CA ASP A 176 1.05 -22.30 8.80
C ASP A 176 0.39 -22.46 7.43
N TYR A 177 -0.29 -23.57 7.19
CA TYR A 177 -1.13 -23.75 6.00
C TYR A 177 -2.44 -22.98 6.18
N ALA A 178 -2.61 -21.94 5.41
CA ALA A 178 -3.73 -20.99 5.52
C ALA A 178 -4.17 -20.49 4.14
N PRO A 179 -4.79 -21.37 3.31
CA PRO A 179 -5.27 -20.96 1.99
C PRO A 179 -6.30 -19.84 2.12
N VAL A 180 -6.28 -18.92 1.15
CA VAL A 180 -7.33 -17.91 1.03
C VAL A 180 -8.69 -18.58 0.74
N ASP A 181 -9.78 -17.88 1.08
CA ASP A 181 -11.13 -18.33 0.71
C ASP A 181 -11.43 -18.13 -0.78
N GLU A 182 -12.65 -18.43 -1.19
CA GLU A 182 -13.12 -18.33 -2.58
C GLU A 182 -13.17 -16.90 -3.12
N THR A 183 -13.09 -15.91 -2.25
CA THR A 183 -13.01 -14.48 -2.61
C THR A 183 -11.58 -13.92 -2.58
N GLY A 184 -10.60 -14.77 -2.28
CA GLY A 184 -9.20 -14.36 -2.12
C GLY A 184 -8.87 -13.74 -0.76
N CYS A 185 -9.82 -13.73 0.19
CA CYS A 185 -9.57 -13.22 1.52
C CYS A 185 -8.75 -14.20 2.37
N PRO A 186 -7.73 -13.74 3.10
CA PRO A 186 -7.02 -14.57 4.06
C PRO A 186 -7.97 -15.11 5.14
N ILE A 187 -7.92 -16.42 5.42
CA ILE A 187 -8.71 -17.00 6.50
C ILE A 187 -8.17 -16.55 7.88
N PRO A 188 -9.06 -16.29 8.87
CA PRO A 188 -8.61 -15.79 10.19
C PRO A 188 -7.76 -16.82 10.95
N VAL A 189 -8.11 -18.09 10.85
CA VAL A 189 -7.42 -19.19 11.53
C VAL A 189 -6.85 -20.16 10.50
N PRO A 190 -5.57 -20.53 10.60
CA PRO A 190 -4.96 -21.47 9.64
C PRO A 190 -5.61 -22.85 9.74
N LYS A 191 -5.72 -23.55 8.62
CA LYS A 191 -6.22 -24.94 8.59
C LYS A 191 -5.27 -25.91 9.29
N LYS A 192 -3.97 -25.66 9.19
CA LYS A 192 -2.94 -26.44 9.89
C LYS A 192 -1.83 -25.49 10.35
N ARG A 193 -1.33 -25.69 11.56
CA ARG A 193 -0.23 -24.90 12.14
C ARG A 193 1.09 -25.63 12.04
N ASN A 194 2.18 -24.86 11.89
CA ASN A 194 3.56 -25.35 11.94
C ASN A 194 3.80 -26.55 11.00
N VAL A 195 3.38 -26.44 9.75
CA VAL A 195 3.46 -27.55 8.79
C VAL A 195 4.76 -27.57 8.01
N ILE A 196 5.39 -26.41 7.80
CA ILE A 196 6.64 -26.26 7.05
C ILE A 196 7.60 -25.40 7.86
N ALA A 197 8.87 -25.80 7.90
CA ALA A 197 9.96 -24.97 8.38
C ALA A 197 10.91 -24.68 7.20
N VAL A 198 11.22 -23.41 6.97
CA VAL A 198 12.17 -22.96 5.96
C VAL A 198 13.38 -22.37 6.64
N SER A 199 14.54 -23.02 6.51
CA SER A 199 15.84 -22.52 6.94
C SER A 199 16.59 -21.92 5.77
N ALA A 200 17.20 -20.75 5.95
CA ALA A 200 17.99 -20.11 4.92
C ALA A 200 19.18 -19.34 5.52
N LYS A 201 20.21 -19.07 4.72
CA LYS A 201 21.32 -18.20 5.12
C LYS A 201 20.85 -16.76 5.23
N VAL A 202 20.00 -16.29 4.27
CA VAL A 202 19.45 -14.94 4.25
C VAL A 202 17.95 -14.99 3.98
N PHE A 203 17.21 -14.10 4.64
CA PHE A 203 15.77 -13.89 4.48
C PHE A 203 15.51 -12.52 3.85
N ILE A 204 14.49 -12.44 2.97
CA ILE A 204 14.03 -11.18 2.40
C ILE A 204 12.53 -11.08 2.66
N ASP A 205 12.10 -10.08 3.45
CA ASP A 205 10.69 -9.80 3.71
C ASP A 205 10.16 -8.83 2.66
N CYS A 206 9.47 -9.37 1.66
CA CYS A 206 8.82 -8.62 0.59
C CYS A 206 7.30 -8.50 0.79
N SER A 207 6.78 -8.81 1.97
CA SER A 207 5.36 -8.61 2.28
C SER A 207 5.03 -7.12 2.44
N TYR A 208 3.78 -6.73 2.12
CA TYR A 208 3.31 -5.37 2.38
C TYR A 208 3.17 -5.06 3.87
N ASP A 209 3.15 -6.11 4.68
CA ASP A 209 2.82 -6.05 6.11
C ASP A 209 4.07 -6.10 7.00
N GLY A 210 5.22 -6.54 6.47
CA GLY A 210 6.45 -6.75 7.24
C GLY A 210 6.28 -7.87 8.28
N ASP A 211 5.85 -9.05 7.85
CA ASP A 211 5.51 -10.13 8.78
C ASP A 211 6.75 -10.73 9.44
N ILE A 212 7.83 -10.96 8.68
CA ILE A 212 9.11 -11.39 9.26
C ILE A 212 9.73 -10.23 10.05
N LEU A 213 9.72 -9.02 9.49
CA LEU A 213 10.18 -7.81 10.18
C LEU A 213 9.56 -7.68 11.58
N GLY A 214 8.23 -7.84 11.66
CA GLY A 214 7.50 -7.72 12.93
C GLY A 214 7.88 -8.75 13.99
N MET A 215 8.42 -9.91 13.59
CA MET A 215 8.78 -11.04 14.45
C MET A 215 10.29 -11.32 14.53
N SER A 216 11.13 -10.44 13.97
CA SER A 216 12.59 -10.65 13.93
C SER A 216 13.36 -9.92 15.05
N GLY A 217 12.68 -9.11 15.86
CA GLY A 217 13.33 -8.26 16.87
C GLY A 217 13.93 -6.96 16.31
N VAL A 218 13.85 -6.74 14.99
CA VAL A 218 14.27 -5.50 14.32
C VAL A 218 13.33 -4.36 14.70
N ARG A 219 13.85 -3.15 14.82
CA ARG A 219 13.05 -1.95 15.07
C ARG A 219 12.15 -1.63 13.87
N TYR A 220 10.89 -1.35 14.14
CA TYR A 220 9.91 -0.90 13.15
C TYR A 220 8.88 0.02 13.78
N THR A 221 8.15 0.76 12.96
CA THR A 221 7.07 1.65 13.36
C THR A 221 5.89 1.53 12.40
N TRP A 222 4.78 2.18 12.72
CA TRP A 222 3.62 2.41 11.86
C TRP A 222 2.93 3.71 12.27
N GLY A 223 1.87 4.11 11.57
CA GLY A 223 1.20 5.39 11.83
C GLY A 223 2.03 6.58 11.35
N ARG A 224 1.83 7.75 11.97
CA ARG A 224 2.47 9.01 11.61
C ARG A 224 3.41 9.47 12.73
N GLU A 225 4.66 9.76 12.40
CA GLU A 225 5.58 10.44 13.29
C GLU A 225 5.18 11.90 13.47
N SER A 226 5.56 12.52 14.59
CA SER A 226 5.41 13.97 14.78
C SER A 226 6.35 14.76 13.85
N ARG A 227 6.09 16.04 13.67
CA ARG A 227 6.97 16.93 12.89
C ARG A 227 8.38 16.99 13.45
N GLU A 228 8.50 16.97 14.75
CA GLU A 228 9.77 17.09 15.47
C GLU A 228 10.61 15.83 15.35
N HIS A 229 9.99 14.65 15.13
CA HIS A 229 10.68 13.37 15.16
C HIS A 229 11.81 13.27 14.11
N TYR A 230 11.55 13.71 12.88
CA TYR A 230 12.53 13.78 11.79
C TYR A 230 12.72 15.20 11.24
N ASP A 231 12.14 16.22 11.88
CA ASP A 231 12.12 17.60 11.41
C ASP A 231 11.48 17.70 10.00
N GLU A 232 10.24 17.23 9.89
CA GLU A 232 9.47 17.16 8.65
C GLU A 232 8.22 18.06 8.72
N SER A 233 8.17 19.09 7.89
CA SER A 233 7.07 20.07 7.92
C SER A 233 5.69 19.47 7.57
N LEU A 234 5.65 18.35 6.84
CA LEU A 234 4.43 17.68 6.42
C LEU A 234 3.99 16.54 7.35
N ALA A 235 4.82 16.14 8.33
CA ALA A 235 4.53 15.02 9.19
C ALA A 235 3.45 15.31 10.26
N GLY A 236 2.98 14.23 10.86
CA GLY A 236 2.02 14.23 11.96
C GLY A 236 0.58 14.56 11.56
N VAL A 237 -0.20 14.88 12.56
CA VAL A 237 -1.61 15.28 12.38
C VAL A 237 -1.69 16.54 11.52
N ARG A 238 -2.57 16.51 10.54
CA ARG A 238 -2.79 17.60 9.59
C ARG A 238 -4.21 18.11 9.67
N PRO A 239 -4.49 19.34 9.19
CA PRO A 239 -5.86 19.86 9.12
C PRO A 239 -6.76 18.91 8.33
N SER A 240 -8.04 18.93 8.63
CA SER A 240 -9.02 18.20 7.82
C SER A 240 -8.96 18.66 6.37
N LEU A 241 -9.00 17.67 5.48
CA LEU A 241 -8.88 17.90 4.05
C LEU A 241 -10.19 18.41 3.45
N TRP A 242 -11.31 17.90 3.99
CA TRP A 242 -12.65 18.25 3.58
C TRP A 242 -13.56 18.39 4.78
N LEU A 243 -14.45 19.36 4.70
CA LEU A 243 -15.62 19.52 5.54
C LEU A 243 -16.86 19.33 4.67
N HIS A 244 -17.70 18.38 5.02
CA HIS A 244 -18.96 18.12 4.31
C HIS A 244 -20.09 18.80 5.06
N ASP A 245 -20.99 19.46 4.34
CA ASP A 245 -22.21 20.04 4.90
C ASP A 245 -23.24 18.94 5.21
N ILE A 246 -22.85 18.03 6.09
CA ILE A 246 -23.61 16.88 6.54
C ILE A 246 -23.52 16.83 8.05
N ASP A 247 -24.67 16.83 8.69
CA ASP A 247 -24.78 16.64 10.15
C ASP A 247 -24.31 15.22 10.51
N PRO A 248 -23.43 15.05 11.50
CA PRO A 248 -22.84 13.75 11.86
C PRO A 248 -23.67 12.95 12.88
N TYR A 249 -24.69 13.54 13.49
CA TYR A 249 -25.37 12.97 14.64
C TYR A 249 -26.56 12.08 14.24
N VAL A 250 -26.87 11.05 15.03
CA VAL A 250 -28.02 10.15 14.78
C VAL A 250 -29.30 10.98 14.69
N GLU A 251 -29.55 11.84 15.69
CA GLU A 251 -30.60 12.87 15.64
C GLU A 251 -29.94 14.17 15.18
N PRO A 252 -30.31 14.72 14.03
CA PRO A 252 -29.69 15.93 13.51
C PRO A 252 -29.69 17.10 14.53
N GLY A 253 -28.54 17.71 14.71
CA GLY A 253 -28.32 18.81 15.66
C GLY A 253 -28.20 18.38 17.12
N ASN A 254 -28.24 17.08 17.44
CA ASN A 254 -28.13 16.57 18.80
C ASN A 254 -26.86 15.75 19.03
N PRO A 255 -25.75 16.36 19.51
CA PRO A 255 -24.52 15.62 19.77
C PRO A 255 -24.64 14.46 20.78
N LYS A 256 -25.65 14.51 21.66
CA LYS A 256 -25.89 13.46 22.66
C LYS A 256 -26.52 12.20 22.07
N SER A 257 -27.05 12.25 20.85
CA SER A 257 -27.65 11.11 20.18
C SER A 257 -26.63 10.09 19.63
N GLY A 258 -25.32 10.43 19.68
CA GLY A 258 -24.26 9.62 19.09
C GLY A 258 -24.06 9.94 17.61
N LEU A 259 -23.09 9.27 16.99
CA LEU A 259 -22.68 9.48 15.60
C LEU A 259 -23.32 8.47 14.65
N ILE A 260 -23.63 8.90 13.44
CA ILE A 260 -24.06 7.99 12.38
C ILE A 260 -22.90 7.08 11.98
N PRO A 261 -23.17 5.87 11.45
CA PRO A 261 -22.12 4.92 11.04
C PRO A 261 -21.08 5.55 10.11
N PHE A 262 -19.84 5.05 10.22
CA PHE A 262 -18.62 5.49 9.52
C PHE A 262 -18.06 6.86 9.96
N VAL A 263 -18.74 7.60 10.82
CA VAL A 263 -18.17 8.77 11.51
C VAL A 263 -17.58 8.32 12.85
N GLN A 264 -16.32 8.62 13.07
CA GLN A 264 -15.59 8.15 14.24
C GLN A 264 -15.65 9.15 15.39
N ASP A 265 -15.92 8.66 16.59
CA ASP A 265 -15.80 9.45 17.82
C ASP A 265 -14.31 9.56 18.21
N ARG A 266 -13.61 10.40 17.47
CA ARG A 266 -12.18 10.64 17.65
C ARG A 266 -11.89 12.13 17.68
N LYS A 267 -11.18 12.57 18.70
CA LYS A 267 -10.61 13.91 18.73
C LYS A 267 -9.38 13.97 17.84
N ILE A 268 -9.33 14.99 16.99
CA ILE A 268 -8.14 15.31 16.22
C ILE A 268 -7.08 15.83 17.20
N GLY A 269 -5.88 15.22 17.17
CA GLY A 269 -4.74 15.67 17.97
C GLY A 269 -4.21 17.04 17.52
N PRO A 270 -3.30 17.65 18.29
CA PRO A 270 -2.62 18.86 17.88
C PRO A 270 -1.94 18.71 16.52
N LEU A 271 -1.96 19.77 15.70
CA LEU A 271 -1.31 19.76 14.39
C LEU A 271 0.18 19.44 14.51
N GLY A 272 0.63 18.46 13.75
CA GLY A 272 2.02 17.98 13.76
C GLY A 272 2.32 16.93 14.82
N SER A 273 1.37 16.55 15.69
CA SER A 273 1.56 15.45 16.64
C SER A 273 1.56 14.08 15.97
N ALA A 274 2.18 13.11 16.62
CA ALA A 274 2.17 11.72 16.18
C ALA A 274 0.82 11.03 16.46
N ASP A 275 0.48 10.00 15.67
CA ASP A 275 -0.59 9.06 15.96
C ASP A 275 -0.34 7.67 15.33
N SER A 276 -1.23 6.70 15.62
CA SER A 276 -1.16 5.34 15.08
C SER A 276 -1.93 5.15 13.77
N LEU A 277 -2.53 6.20 13.22
CA LEU A 277 -3.40 6.09 12.06
C LEU A 277 -2.63 5.76 10.78
N SER A 278 -3.23 4.90 9.98
CA SER A 278 -2.74 4.55 8.64
C SER A 278 -3.64 5.14 7.57
N MET A 279 -3.07 5.44 6.40
CA MET A 279 -3.84 5.83 5.21
C MET A 279 -4.93 4.80 4.92
N GLY A 280 -6.11 5.26 4.50
CA GLY A 280 -7.24 4.38 4.18
C GLY A 280 -6.90 3.34 3.12
N TYR A 281 -7.26 2.07 3.36
CA TYR A 281 -7.09 0.98 2.41
C TYR A 281 -8.30 0.83 1.50
N CYS A 282 -8.15 0.11 0.41
CA CYS A 282 -9.25 -0.20 -0.50
C CYS A 282 -8.91 -1.40 -1.38
N PHE A 283 -9.92 -1.96 -2.01
CA PHE A 283 -9.72 -2.74 -3.21
C PHE A 283 -9.70 -1.85 -4.45
N ARG A 284 -9.02 -2.29 -5.49
CA ARG A 284 -9.05 -1.73 -6.84
C ARG A 284 -9.78 -2.70 -7.75
N TYR A 285 -11.09 -2.50 -7.91
CA TYR A 285 -11.97 -3.42 -8.64
C TYR A 285 -11.84 -3.25 -10.16
N GLU A 286 -12.10 -4.35 -10.88
CA GLU A 286 -12.34 -4.30 -12.32
C GLU A 286 -13.81 -4.61 -12.61
N PHE A 287 -14.58 -3.58 -12.98
CA PHE A 287 -15.99 -3.71 -13.26
C PHE A 287 -16.33 -3.81 -14.75
N ASP A 288 -17.32 -4.63 -15.04
CA ASP A 288 -18.11 -4.61 -16.28
C ASP A 288 -19.38 -3.78 -16.03
N LYS A 289 -19.62 -2.80 -16.88
CA LYS A 289 -20.77 -1.89 -16.80
C LYS A 289 -21.95 -2.33 -17.70
N SER A 290 -21.79 -3.44 -18.41
CA SER A 290 -22.85 -4.02 -19.26
C SER A 290 -23.78 -4.95 -18.48
N GLY A 291 -23.44 -5.30 -17.25
CA GLY A 291 -24.15 -6.29 -16.44
C GLY A 291 -23.93 -7.75 -16.86
N LYS A 292 -23.01 -8.00 -17.82
CA LYS A 292 -22.73 -9.34 -18.36
C LYS A 292 -21.50 -10.01 -17.73
N GLY A 293 -20.91 -9.36 -16.72
CA GLY A 293 -19.77 -9.86 -15.98
C GLY A 293 -20.09 -10.97 -14.98
N ILE A 294 -19.24 -11.13 -13.97
CA ILE A 294 -19.51 -11.99 -12.81
C ILE A 294 -20.40 -11.17 -11.87
N PRO A 295 -21.57 -11.65 -11.46
CA PRO A 295 -22.45 -10.91 -10.57
C PRO A 295 -21.76 -10.56 -9.25
N ILE A 296 -21.97 -9.33 -8.76
CA ILE A 296 -21.63 -8.98 -7.39
C ILE A 296 -22.67 -9.66 -6.48
N PRO A 297 -22.24 -10.38 -5.45
CA PRO A 297 -23.17 -11.08 -4.54
C PRO A 297 -24.19 -10.13 -3.91
N GLU A 298 -25.37 -10.62 -3.59
CA GLU A 298 -26.27 -9.89 -2.72
C GLU A 298 -25.80 -9.99 -1.26
N PRO A 299 -26.06 -8.97 -0.44
CA PRO A 299 -25.60 -8.97 0.94
C PRO A 299 -26.30 -10.04 1.78
N THR A 300 -25.56 -10.67 2.69
CA THR A 300 -26.11 -11.58 3.70
C THR A 300 -26.61 -10.83 4.94
N ASN A 301 -25.93 -9.72 5.27
CA ASN A 301 -26.23 -8.88 6.42
C ASN A 301 -26.23 -7.41 5.96
N TYR A 302 -27.37 -6.92 5.53
CA TYR A 302 -27.53 -5.53 5.12
C TYR A 302 -28.30 -4.75 6.18
N ASP A 303 -27.62 -3.77 6.78
CA ASP A 303 -28.29 -2.78 7.63
C ASP A 303 -28.39 -1.45 6.86
N PRO A 304 -29.62 -1.03 6.48
CA PRO A 304 -29.80 0.25 5.83
C PRO A 304 -29.34 1.44 6.70
N ALA A 305 -29.30 1.33 8.02
CA ALA A 305 -28.83 2.40 8.91
C ALA A 305 -27.35 2.73 8.68
N GLU A 306 -26.52 1.78 8.28
CA GLU A 306 -25.11 2.02 7.96
C GLU A 306 -24.93 3.04 6.82
N PHE A 307 -25.94 3.25 5.99
CA PHE A 307 -25.89 4.14 4.83
C PHE A 307 -26.55 5.51 5.06
N GLU A 308 -26.86 5.88 6.31
CA GLU A 308 -27.48 7.18 6.61
C GLU A 308 -26.63 8.36 6.12
N VAL A 309 -25.32 8.24 6.19
CA VAL A 309 -24.42 9.25 5.65
C VAL A 309 -24.59 9.43 4.13
N TYR A 310 -24.83 8.36 3.37
CA TYR A 310 -25.13 8.46 1.95
C TYR A 310 -26.50 9.08 1.69
N ARG A 311 -27.52 8.76 2.49
CA ARG A 311 -28.84 9.38 2.39
C ARG A 311 -28.74 10.89 2.61
N ARG A 312 -28.01 11.34 3.63
CA ARG A 312 -27.78 12.75 3.88
C ARG A 312 -27.01 13.42 2.75
N ALA A 313 -25.99 12.75 2.21
CA ALA A 313 -25.25 13.24 1.06
C ALA A 313 -26.16 13.38 -0.19
N ILE A 314 -27.02 12.42 -0.45
CA ILE A 314 -27.98 12.45 -1.58
C ILE A 314 -28.98 13.59 -1.39
N ARG A 315 -29.55 13.77 -0.20
CA ARG A 315 -30.45 14.89 0.11
C ARG A 315 -29.77 16.24 -0.16
N ASN A 316 -28.46 16.34 0.05
CA ASN A 316 -27.67 17.54 -0.25
C ASN A 316 -27.25 17.62 -1.73
N GLY A 317 -27.78 16.78 -2.61
CA GLY A 317 -27.50 16.79 -4.05
C GLY A 317 -26.15 16.16 -4.45
N THR A 318 -25.57 15.34 -3.58
CA THR A 318 -24.32 14.63 -3.88
C THR A 318 -24.59 13.42 -4.77
N ASP A 319 -23.89 13.33 -5.91
CA ASP A 319 -23.83 12.09 -6.70
C ASP A 319 -22.70 11.21 -6.17
N ILE A 320 -23.04 10.27 -5.28
CA ILE A 320 -22.08 9.34 -4.67
C ILE A 320 -21.47 8.35 -5.66
N PHE A 321 -22.00 8.26 -6.90
CA PHE A 321 -21.45 7.47 -8.00
C PHE A 321 -20.69 8.28 -9.04
N SER A 322 -20.50 9.57 -8.82
CA SER A 322 -19.82 10.44 -9.76
C SER A 322 -18.33 10.09 -9.89
N ASN A 323 -17.82 10.19 -11.12
CA ASN A 323 -16.39 10.03 -11.41
C ASN A 323 -15.56 11.28 -11.05
N ARG A 324 -16.19 12.30 -10.47
CA ARG A 324 -15.48 13.54 -10.16
C ARG A 324 -14.66 13.33 -8.91
N HIS A 325 -13.34 13.32 -9.09
CA HIS A 325 -12.41 13.43 -7.99
C HIS A 325 -12.62 14.77 -7.29
N MET A 326 -12.66 14.73 -5.98
CA MET A 326 -12.59 15.95 -5.19
C MET A 326 -11.26 16.63 -5.44
N ARG A 327 -11.31 17.86 -5.91
CA ARG A 327 -10.12 18.70 -5.98
C ARG A 327 -9.97 19.41 -4.64
N THR A 328 -8.86 19.20 -4.00
CA THR A 328 -8.52 19.83 -2.74
C THR A 328 -7.42 20.84 -2.93
N THR A 329 -7.49 21.88 -2.15
CA THR A 329 -6.36 22.76 -1.95
C THR A 329 -5.69 22.37 -0.64
N LEU A 330 -4.42 22.04 -0.71
CA LEU A 330 -3.58 21.53 0.39
C LEU A 330 -3.56 22.38 1.68
N ASN A 331 -4.13 23.57 1.68
CA ASN A 331 -3.99 24.54 2.76
C ASN A 331 -5.31 25.10 3.27
N LYS A 332 -6.46 24.61 2.85
CA LYS A 332 -7.75 25.14 3.29
C LYS A 332 -8.77 24.04 3.56
N PHE A 333 -9.41 24.18 4.68
CA PHE A 333 -10.66 23.57 5.02
C PHE A 333 -11.72 24.01 3.99
N THR A 334 -12.26 23.08 3.23
CA THR A 334 -13.20 23.40 2.15
C THR A 334 -14.50 22.65 2.37
N VAL A 335 -15.61 23.38 2.39
CA VAL A 335 -16.94 22.78 2.49
C VAL A 335 -17.35 22.22 1.13
N HIS A 336 -17.61 20.92 1.06
CA HIS A 336 -18.06 20.23 -0.14
C HIS A 336 -19.49 19.72 0.01
N LYS A 337 -20.41 20.29 -0.76
CA LYS A 337 -21.81 19.85 -0.80
C LYS A 337 -22.03 18.61 -1.68
N LYS A 338 -21.10 18.31 -2.61
CA LYS A 338 -21.31 17.33 -3.69
C LYS A 338 -20.29 16.20 -3.73
N ALA A 339 -19.43 16.06 -2.74
CA ALA A 339 -18.36 15.08 -2.79
C ALA A 339 -18.59 13.95 -1.80
N PRO A 340 -18.42 12.68 -2.21
CA PRO A 340 -18.51 11.57 -1.28
C PRO A 340 -17.37 11.66 -0.26
N PHE A 341 -17.71 11.56 1.01
CA PHE A 341 -16.74 11.59 2.13
C PHE A 341 -16.02 10.23 2.26
N VAL A 342 -16.56 9.18 1.69
CA VAL A 342 -15.91 7.89 1.58
C VAL A 342 -15.04 7.89 0.34
N GLY A 343 -13.77 7.73 0.53
CA GLY A 343 -12.73 8.04 -0.43
C GLY A 343 -12.88 7.46 -1.82
N GLY A 344 -12.30 8.16 -2.77
CA GLY A 344 -12.38 7.86 -4.17
C GLY A 344 -11.95 6.45 -4.51
N ALA A 345 -12.88 5.65 -4.94
CA ALA A 345 -12.57 4.39 -5.56
C ALA A 345 -11.72 4.63 -6.77
N GLN A 346 -10.77 3.83 -6.90
CA GLN A 346 -9.89 3.84 -8.03
C GLN A 346 -10.01 2.52 -8.77
N SER A 347 -11.17 1.99 -8.87
CA SER A 347 -11.38 0.88 -9.75
C SER A 347 -11.85 1.41 -11.07
N ASN A 348 -11.55 0.80 -12.13
CA ASN A 348 -12.07 0.98 -13.47
C ASN A 348 -13.26 1.97 -13.57
N ARG A 349 -13.15 3.03 -12.78
CA ARG A 349 -14.01 4.19 -12.80
C ARG A 349 -15.36 4.04 -12.12
N ASN A 350 -15.31 3.55 -10.88
CA ASN A 350 -15.96 4.36 -9.89
C ASN A 350 -17.44 4.30 -9.86
N LEU A 351 -17.90 3.40 -9.10
CA LEU A 351 -19.24 3.52 -8.66
C LEU A 351 -19.36 4.20 -7.33
N MET A 352 -18.46 3.91 -6.42
CA MET A 352 -18.47 4.46 -5.07
C MET A 352 -17.05 4.53 -4.54
N GLY A 353 -16.83 5.33 -3.52
CA GLY A 353 -15.63 5.24 -2.73
C GLY A 353 -15.48 3.84 -2.17
N SER A 354 -14.37 3.17 -2.49
CA SER A 354 -14.07 1.86 -1.92
C SER A 354 -13.16 1.97 -0.69
N THR A 355 -12.80 3.18 -0.31
CA THR A 355 -11.98 3.45 0.86
C THR A 355 -12.86 3.99 1.97
N VAL A 356 -12.95 3.27 3.08
CA VAL A 356 -13.55 3.75 4.32
C VAL A 356 -12.40 4.15 5.25
N TYR A 357 -12.24 5.44 5.46
CA TYR A 357 -11.13 5.97 6.25
C TYR A 357 -11.30 5.61 7.72
N GLY A 358 -10.21 5.18 8.37
CA GLY A 358 -10.16 4.80 9.77
C GLY A 358 -10.55 3.36 10.10
N CYS A 359 -11.08 2.59 9.13
CA CYS A 359 -11.46 1.19 9.37
C CYS A 359 -10.27 0.22 9.43
N ASN A 360 -9.08 0.67 9.05
CA ASN A 360 -7.88 -0.16 8.95
C ASN A 360 -6.79 0.16 9.99
N GLU A 361 -7.11 0.91 11.04
CA GLU A 361 -6.13 1.34 12.05
C GLU A 361 -5.39 0.16 12.71
N GLU A 362 -6.12 -0.91 13.00
CA GLU A 362 -5.54 -2.10 13.64
C GLU A 362 -4.72 -2.99 12.69
N TYR A 363 -4.83 -2.77 11.36
CA TYR A 363 -4.25 -3.68 10.36
C TYR A 363 -2.72 -3.77 10.41
N PRO A 364 -1.96 -2.66 10.51
CA PRO A 364 -0.50 -2.72 10.39
C PRO A 364 0.17 -3.66 11.39
N ASN A 365 -0.30 -3.68 12.62
CA ASN A 365 0.25 -4.53 13.68
C ASN A 365 -0.71 -5.64 14.11
N GLY A 366 -1.81 -5.81 13.39
CA GLY A 366 -2.82 -6.83 13.64
C GLY A 366 -2.35 -8.25 13.31
N ASP A 367 -2.93 -9.21 14.01
CA ASP A 367 -2.80 -10.62 13.65
C ASP A 367 -3.65 -10.96 12.40
N TRP A 368 -3.55 -12.19 11.95
CA TRP A 368 -4.28 -12.64 10.76
C TRP A 368 -5.81 -12.62 10.94
N ALA A 369 -6.33 -12.76 12.15
CA ALA A 369 -7.76 -12.65 12.41
C ALA A 369 -8.23 -11.20 12.23
N THR A 370 -7.48 -10.25 12.77
CA THR A 370 -7.71 -8.81 12.59
C THR A 370 -7.63 -8.40 11.12
N ARG A 371 -6.59 -8.83 10.41
CA ARG A 371 -6.41 -8.52 8.98
C ARG A 371 -7.50 -9.14 8.13
N SER A 372 -7.91 -10.39 8.39
CA SER A 372 -9.02 -11.05 7.72
C SER A 372 -10.33 -10.29 7.92
N ARG A 373 -10.64 -9.86 9.14
CA ARG A 373 -11.83 -9.05 9.45
C ARG A 373 -11.86 -7.75 8.66
N ILE A 374 -10.73 -7.03 8.59
CA ILE A 374 -10.62 -5.78 7.85
C ILE A 374 -10.76 -6.01 6.35
N TRP A 375 -10.16 -7.09 5.83
CA TRP A 375 -10.29 -7.48 4.42
C TRP A 375 -11.75 -7.76 4.06
N LYS A 376 -12.44 -8.59 4.88
CA LYS A 376 -13.87 -8.90 4.71
C LYS A 376 -14.74 -7.66 4.79
N PHE A 377 -14.47 -6.76 5.75
CA PHE A 377 -15.18 -5.49 5.87
C PHE A 377 -15.18 -4.70 4.54
N HIS A 378 -14.04 -4.60 3.85
CA HIS A 378 -13.98 -3.90 2.56
C HIS A 378 -14.78 -4.60 1.46
N GLN A 379 -14.87 -5.94 1.48
CA GLN A 379 -15.70 -6.70 0.54
C GLN A 379 -17.19 -6.49 0.82
N GLU A 380 -17.60 -6.63 2.07
CA GLU A 380 -18.98 -6.42 2.52
C GLU A 380 -19.45 -4.99 2.28
N PHE A 381 -18.59 -4.01 2.55
CA PHE A 381 -18.88 -2.61 2.27
C PHE A 381 -19.18 -2.36 0.79
N LEU A 382 -18.46 -2.97 -0.14
CA LEU A 382 -18.80 -2.87 -1.57
C LEU A 382 -20.16 -3.49 -1.86
N ILE A 383 -20.41 -4.72 -1.40
CA ILE A 383 -21.67 -5.45 -1.62
C ILE A 383 -22.83 -4.62 -1.11
N ASN A 384 -22.76 -4.16 0.14
CA ASN A 384 -23.78 -3.37 0.79
C ASN A 384 -23.99 -2.01 0.09
N SER A 385 -22.91 -1.38 -0.38
CA SER A 385 -22.98 -0.12 -1.12
C SER A 385 -23.70 -0.27 -2.46
N ILE A 386 -23.44 -1.35 -3.20
CA ILE A 386 -24.14 -1.65 -4.46
C ILE A 386 -25.60 -1.97 -4.18
N HIS A 387 -25.89 -2.72 -3.14
CA HIS A 387 -27.26 -3.03 -2.73
C HIS A 387 -28.03 -1.76 -2.32
N PHE A 388 -27.45 -0.90 -1.49
CA PHE A 388 -28.00 0.42 -1.19
C PHE A 388 -28.38 1.19 -2.46
N ALA A 389 -27.46 1.25 -3.40
CA ALA A 389 -27.66 1.97 -4.63
C ALA A 389 -28.80 1.40 -5.51
N LYS A 390 -29.02 0.09 -5.47
CA LYS A 390 -30.12 -0.58 -6.17
C LYS A 390 -31.46 -0.34 -5.50
N THR A 391 -31.53 -0.34 -4.17
CA THR A 391 -32.75 -0.53 -3.40
C THR A 391 -33.24 0.70 -2.65
N ASP A 392 -32.31 1.59 -2.20
CA ASP A 392 -32.70 2.72 -1.36
C ASP A 392 -33.68 3.67 -2.06
N PRO A 393 -34.78 4.08 -1.40
CA PRO A 393 -35.78 4.99 -1.98
C PRO A 393 -35.21 6.32 -2.44
N LEU A 394 -34.16 6.87 -1.75
CA LEU A 394 -33.54 8.13 -2.10
C LEU A 394 -32.53 8.01 -3.26
N ALA A 395 -32.13 6.80 -3.63
CA ALA A 395 -31.19 6.60 -4.72
C ALA A 395 -31.80 7.07 -6.05
N PRO A 396 -31.18 8.04 -6.76
CA PRO A 396 -31.66 8.51 -8.05
C PRO A 396 -31.75 7.38 -9.08
N LYS A 397 -32.68 7.50 -10.04
CA LYS A 397 -32.87 6.49 -11.12
C LYS A 397 -31.56 6.17 -11.84
N SER A 398 -30.76 7.19 -12.14
CA SER A 398 -29.45 7.00 -12.79
C SER A 398 -28.47 6.20 -11.93
N MET A 399 -28.53 6.35 -10.60
CA MET A 399 -27.73 5.57 -9.66
C MET A 399 -28.17 4.12 -9.65
N LYS A 400 -29.48 3.87 -9.51
CA LYS A 400 -30.06 2.51 -9.55
C LYS A 400 -29.66 1.78 -10.84
N GLN A 401 -29.82 2.45 -12.00
CA GLN A 401 -29.48 1.86 -13.29
C GLN A 401 -27.98 1.50 -13.40
N ARG A 402 -27.09 2.38 -12.91
CA ARG A 402 -25.65 2.08 -12.88
C ARG A 402 -25.34 0.89 -11.98
N ALA A 403 -25.93 0.85 -10.79
CA ALA A 403 -25.73 -0.25 -9.85
C ALA A 403 -26.23 -1.59 -10.40
N MET A 404 -27.40 -1.60 -11.06
CA MET A 404 -27.94 -2.80 -11.72
C MET A 404 -27.05 -3.34 -12.83
N ASN A 405 -26.39 -2.45 -13.56
CA ASN A 405 -25.51 -2.83 -14.69
C ASN A 405 -24.05 -3.11 -14.24
N THR A 406 -23.77 -3.08 -12.94
CA THR A 406 -22.42 -3.31 -12.45
C THR A 406 -22.23 -4.77 -12.06
N SER A 407 -21.17 -5.35 -12.60
CA SER A 407 -20.69 -6.69 -12.29
C SER A 407 -19.16 -6.69 -12.31
N PHE A 408 -18.52 -7.71 -11.78
CA PHE A 408 -17.08 -7.86 -11.94
C PHE A 408 -16.74 -8.28 -13.38
N ARG A 409 -15.61 -7.82 -13.86
CA ARG A 409 -15.11 -8.12 -15.20
C ARG A 409 -14.64 -9.57 -15.29
N LYS A 410 -15.20 -10.34 -16.23
CA LYS A 410 -14.75 -11.70 -16.55
C LYS A 410 -13.32 -11.71 -17.11
N GLY A 411 -12.60 -12.77 -16.84
CA GLY A 411 -11.29 -13.03 -17.41
C GLY A 411 -10.14 -12.31 -16.70
N VAL A 412 -10.40 -11.66 -15.56
CA VAL A 412 -9.34 -10.97 -14.78
C VAL A 412 -9.08 -11.66 -13.44
N PHE A 413 -10.10 -11.86 -12.63
CA PHE A 413 -10.03 -12.46 -11.29
C PHE A 413 -11.04 -13.59 -11.13
N ASP A 414 -11.20 -14.42 -12.16
CA ASP A 414 -12.23 -15.48 -12.18
C ASP A 414 -12.01 -16.51 -11.06
N GLU A 415 -10.75 -16.75 -10.70
CA GLU A 415 -10.34 -17.66 -9.63
C GLU A 415 -10.77 -17.23 -8.22
N THR A 416 -11.11 -15.95 -8.06
CA THR A 416 -11.59 -15.36 -6.81
C THR A 416 -13.01 -14.80 -6.93
N GLY A 417 -13.80 -15.31 -7.91
CA GLY A 417 -15.16 -14.84 -8.14
C GLY A 417 -15.27 -13.38 -8.60
N GLY A 418 -14.20 -12.83 -9.18
CA GLY A 418 -14.12 -11.45 -9.64
C GLY A 418 -13.48 -10.48 -8.64
N TRP A 419 -13.18 -10.92 -7.43
CA TRP A 419 -12.52 -10.11 -6.42
C TRP A 419 -11.03 -9.93 -6.73
N PRO A 420 -10.48 -8.70 -6.59
CA PRO A 420 -9.04 -8.51 -6.66
C PRO A 420 -8.32 -9.37 -5.63
N SER A 421 -7.21 -9.99 -6.01
CA SER A 421 -6.47 -10.91 -5.14
C SER A 421 -5.60 -10.22 -4.09
N GLN A 422 -5.58 -8.87 -4.06
CA GLN A 422 -4.80 -8.10 -3.10
C GLN A 422 -5.56 -6.88 -2.59
N LEU A 423 -5.68 -6.74 -1.28
CA LEU A 423 -6.10 -5.50 -0.63
C LEU A 423 -4.98 -4.46 -0.80
N TYR A 424 -5.31 -3.25 -1.20
CA TYR A 424 -4.34 -2.17 -1.31
C TYR A 424 -3.94 -1.65 0.07
N VAL A 425 -2.98 -2.32 0.67
CA VAL A 425 -2.29 -1.89 1.88
C VAL A 425 -1.33 -0.76 1.49
N ARG A 426 -1.74 0.49 1.71
CA ARG A 426 -0.95 1.66 1.31
C ARG A 426 0.28 1.85 2.16
N GLN A 427 0.18 1.50 3.42
CA GLN A 427 1.24 1.59 4.42
C GLN A 427 0.87 0.69 5.60
N ALA A 428 1.80 -0.18 5.97
CA ALA A 428 1.71 -0.94 7.20
C ALA A 428 2.93 -0.64 8.08
N ARG A 429 3.73 -1.64 8.46
CA ARG A 429 4.99 -1.43 9.18
C ARG A 429 6.03 -0.78 8.26
N ARG A 430 6.91 -0.02 8.86
CA ARG A 430 8.14 0.51 8.26
C ARG A 430 9.30 0.18 9.18
N MET A 431 10.36 -0.40 8.65
CA MET A 431 11.60 -0.62 9.39
C MET A 431 12.19 0.71 9.86
N VAL A 432 12.89 0.70 10.97
CA VAL A 432 13.70 1.83 11.43
C VAL A 432 15.15 1.39 11.49
N SER A 433 15.93 1.79 10.50
CA SER A 433 17.31 1.41 10.31
C SER A 433 18.28 2.55 10.61
N SER A 434 19.55 2.35 10.29
CA SER A 434 20.61 3.38 10.39
C SER A 434 20.41 4.55 9.44
N TYR A 435 19.68 4.36 8.34
CA TYR A 435 19.19 5.41 7.46
C TYR A 435 17.68 5.33 7.33
N VAL A 436 17.01 6.41 7.65
CA VAL A 436 15.57 6.58 7.43
C VAL A 436 15.38 7.59 6.31
N VAL A 437 14.78 7.17 5.19
CA VAL A 437 14.43 8.08 4.11
C VAL A 437 13.36 9.05 4.63
N THR A 438 13.56 10.36 4.43
CA THR A 438 12.72 11.41 5.01
C THR A 438 12.27 12.43 3.97
N GLN A 439 11.43 13.38 4.38
CA GLN A 439 11.03 14.52 3.55
C GLN A 439 12.24 15.28 2.99
N LYS A 440 13.37 15.32 3.71
CA LYS A 440 14.58 16.02 3.26
C LYS A 440 15.19 15.39 2.00
N ASP A 441 15.05 14.06 1.86
CA ASP A 441 15.47 13.36 0.64
C ASP A 441 14.59 13.75 -0.55
N LEU A 442 13.27 13.82 -0.33
CA LEU A 442 12.30 14.21 -1.34
C LEU A 442 12.49 15.68 -1.78
N GLU A 443 12.98 16.53 -0.88
CA GLU A 443 13.30 17.94 -1.14
C GLU A 443 14.66 18.11 -1.83
N GLY A 444 15.41 17.02 -2.06
CA GLY A 444 16.75 17.08 -2.63
C GLY A 444 17.77 17.77 -1.72
N LYS A 445 17.51 17.85 -0.42
CA LYS A 445 18.41 18.43 0.59
C LYS A 445 19.50 17.48 1.02
N THR A 446 19.34 16.19 0.76
CA THR A 446 20.28 15.13 1.06
C THR A 446 20.77 14.46 -0.22
N ASP A 447 21.91 13.78 -0.13
CA ASP A 447 22.45 12.93 -1.19
C ASP A 447 23.05 11.67 -0.56
N PRO A 448 22.20 10.71 -0.12
CA PRO A 448 22.68 9.54 0.59
C PRO A 448 23.64 8.71 -0.28
N PRO A 449 24.69 8.15 0.34
CA PRO A 449 25.59 7.22 -0.34
C PRO A 449 24.88 5.89 -0.62
N HIS A 450 25.50 5.04 -1.40
CA HIS A 450 25.10 3.65 -1.63
C HIS A 450 23.66 3.47 -2.19
N PRO A 451 23.23 4.22 -3.22
CA PRO A 451 21.89 4.09 -3.77
C PRO A 451 21.65 2.71 -4.37
N VAL A 452 20.51 2.10 -4.04
CA VAL A 452 20.04 0.82 -4.58
C VAL A 452 18.70 0.94 -5.31
N SER A 453 18.15 2.14 -5.36
CA SER A 453 17.01 2.56 -6.19
C SER A 453 16.97 4.08 -6.26
N LEU A 454 16.34 4.58 -7.32
CA LEU A 454 15.76 5.91 -7.35
C LEU A 454 14.25 5.81 -7.15
N ALA A 455 13.67 6.83 -6.51
CA ALA A 455 12.23 7.07 -6.53
C ALA A 455 11.97 8.49 -7.05
N ALA A 456 10.82 8.70 -7.70
CA ALA A 456 10.48 9.98 -8.32
C ALA A 456 8.97 10.22 -8.36
N TYR A 457 8.28 9.87 -7.29
CA TYR A 457 6.87 10.17 -7.13
C TYR A 457 6.71 11.29 -6.09
N GLY A 458 5.66 12.10 -6.22
CA GLY A 458 5.38 13.10 -5.20
C GLY A 458 4.73 12.49 -3.96
N VAL A 459 4.59 13.30 -2.93
CA VAL A 459 3.84 12.92 -1.72
C VAL A 459 2.38 12.66 -2.10
N ASP A 460 1.94 11.41 -1.97
CA ASP A 460 0.57 10.94 -2.21
C ASP A 460 0.00 10.39 -0.90
N ASP A 461 -0.34 11.32 -0.03
CA ASP A 461 -0.81 11.03 1.33
C ASP A 461 -2.34 10.97 1.35
N TRP A 462 -2.90 9.80 1.68
CA TRP A 462 -4.34 9.53 1.70
C TRP A 462 -4.94 9.83 3.09
N PRO A 463 -6.24 10.22 3.15
CA PRO A 463 -6.90 10.50 4.42
C PRO A 463 -6.91 9.32 5.38
N TYR A 464 -7.08 9.63 6.66
CA TYR A 464 -6.92 8.74 7.80
C TYR A 464 -8.20 8.41 8.53
N ALA A 465 -9.11 9.39 8.68
CA ALA A 465 -10.30 9.26 9.49
C ALA A 465 -11.45 10.11 8.95
N VAL A 466 -12.67 9.74 9.31
CA VAL A 466 -13.88 10.55 9.18
C VAL A 466 -14.32 10.92 10.59
N VAL A 467 -14.33 12.20 10.89
CA VAL A 467 -14.53 12.74 12.25
C VAL A 467 -15.54 13.87 12.25
N VAL A 468 -15.84 14.39 13.42
CA VAL A 468 -16.69 15.60 13.59
C VAL A 468 -15.80 16.83 13.77
N GLU A 469 -16.08 17.87 13.00
CA GLU A 469 -15.47 19.19 13.13
C GLU A 469 -16.53 20.24 12.81
N ASP A 470 -16.73 21.24 13.69
CA ASP A 470 -17.76 22.27 13.57
C ASP A 470 -19.18 21.69 13.32
N ASP A 471 -19.56 20.65 14.07
CA ASP A 471 -20.83 19.92 13.94
C ASP A 471 -21.11 19.39 12.54
N LYS A 472 -20.05 19.11 11.77
CA LYS A 472 -20.11 18.57 10.42
C LYS A 472 -19.17 17.39 10.25
N ILE A 473 -19.44 16.58 9.22
CA ILE A 473 -18.53 15.49 8.84
C ILE A 473 -17.27 16.08 8.20
N ALA A 474 -16.13 15.76 8.78
CA ALA A 474 -14.82 16.13 8.28
C ALA A 474 -14.00 14.90 7.91
N VAL A 475 -13.23 15.00 6.82
CA VAL A 475 -12.25 13.98 6.42
C VAL A 475 -10.87 14.46 6.80
N GLN A 476 -10.28 13.78 7.77
CA GLN A 476 -9.08 14.22 8.45
C GLN A 476 -7.81 13.81 7.70
N GLY A 477 -6.89 14.75 7.53
CA GLY A 477 -5.53 14.54 7.07
C GLY A 477 -5.41 14.19 5.59
N GLY A 478 -4.22 13.82 5.21
CA GLY A 478 -3.88 13.46 3.85
C GLY A 478 -3.56 14.66 2.93
N ALA A 479 -3.03 14.36 1.78
CA ALA A 479 -2.89 15.27 0.65
C ALA A 479 -3.32 14.53 -0.61
N PHE A 480 -4.46 14.88 -1.15
CA PHE A 480 -5.04 14.18 -2.31
C PHE A 480 -4.42 14.59 -3.65
N SER A 481 -3.44 15.48 -3.64
CA SER A 481 -2.68 15.86 -4.82
C SER A 481 -1.22 15.48 -4.62
N ILE A 482 -0.64 14.89 -5.64
CA ILE A 482 0.78 14.57 -5.69
C ILE A 482 1.57 15.87 -5.60
N VAL A 483 2.40 16.00 -4.56
CA VAL A 483 3.23 17.18 -4.32
C VAL A 483 4.69 16.78 -4.47
N TYR A 484 5.35 17.33 -5.48
CA TYR A 484 6.80 17.21 -5.63
C TYR A 484 7.50 18.26 -4.77
N LEU A 485 8.48 17.87 -4.00
CA LEU A 485 9.11 18.72 -2.98
C LEU A 485 10.47 19.27 -3.39
N ASP A 486 11.15 18.66 -4.37
CA ASP A 486 12.49 19.05 -4.81
C ASP A 486 12.53 20.33 -5.67
N LYS A 487 11.39 20.94 -5.93
CA LYS A 487 11.22 22.11 -6.83
C LYS A 487 11.84 21.94 -8.22
N GLY A 488 11.95 20.70 -8.68
CA GLY A 488 12.48 20.37 -9.99
C GLY A 488 14.00 20.16 -10.05
N LYS A 489 14.75 20.43 -8.98
CA LYS A 489 16.22 20.34 -8.95
C LYS A 489 16.78 19.02 -9.46
N TYR A 490 16.09 17.91 -9.17
CA TYR A 490 16.43 16.55 -9.60
C TYR A 490 15.27 15.86 -10.31
N ASN A 491 14.45 16.64 -10.98
CA ASN A 491 13.23 16.15 -11.65
C ASN A 491 12.29 15.34 -10.73
N GLY A 492 12.22 15.69 -9.44
CA GLY A 492 11.46 14.97 -8.43
C GLY A 492 12.09 13.65 -7.99
N SER A 493 13.31 13.31 -8.45
CA SER A 493 13.97 12.06 -8.10
C SER A 493 14.84 12.19 -6.85
N TYR A 494 14.89 11.11 -6.06
CA TYR A 494 15.74 10.99 -4.89
C TYR A 494 16.27 9.56 -4.76
N LYS A 495 17.39 9.42 -4.05
CA LYS A 495 18.06 8.13 -3.83
C LYS A 495 17.46 7.40 -2.65
N ILE A 496 17.31 6.08 -2.77
CA ILE A 496 17.06 5.17 -1.64
C ILE A 496 18.35 4.37 -1.43
N PRO A 497 19.03 4.58 -0.29
CA PRO A 497 20.30 3.91 -0.02
C PRO A 497 20.12 2.48 0.47
N TYR A 498 21.18 1.69 0.38
CA TYR A 498 21.22 0.29 0.84
C TYR A 498 20.84 0.15 2.31
N GLU A 499 21.29 1.08 3.14
CA GLU A 499 21.04 1.15 4.57
C GLU A 499 19.53 1.26 4.91
N ALA A 500 18.71 1.70 3.95
CA ALA A 500 17.27 1.76 4.15
C ALA A 500 16.56 0.40 3.99
N ILE A 501 17.20 -0.60 3.38
CA ILE A 501 16.61 -1.94 3.18
C ILE A 501 17.24 -3.02 4.06
N VAL A 502 18.20 -2.69 4.89
CA VAL A 502 18.82 -3.59 5.88
C VAL A 502 18.61 -3.08 7.29
N PRO A 503 18.43 -3.95 8.30
CA PRO A 503 18.36 -3.55 9.70
C PRO A 503 19.64 -2.83 10.16
N SER A 504 19.56 -2.07 11.24
CA SER A 504 20.76 -1.51 11.87
C SER A 504 21.70 -2.63 12.30
N LYS A 505 23.02 -2.35 12.23
CA LYS A 505 24.04 -3.29 12.69
C LYS A 505 23.77 -3.69 14.16
N GLY A 506 23.79 -4.99 14.44
CA GLY A 506 23.50 -5.54 15.76
C GLY A 506 22.02 -5.82 16.02
N GLU A 507 21.11 -5.62 15.06
CA GLU A 507 19.70 -6.03 15.19
C GLU A 507 19.44 -7.41 14.56
N CYS A 508 19.45 -7.53 13.23
CA CYS A 508 19.31 -8.79 12.52
C CYS A 508 20.29 -8.84 11.35
N GLU A 509 21.17 -9.83 11.34
CA GLU A 509 22.30 -9.88 10.41
C GLU A 509 21.99 -10.54 9.07
N ASN A 510 20.85 -11.19 8.95
CA ASN A 510 20.46 -11.93 7.74
C ASN A 510 19.06 -11.64 7.23
N LEU A 511 18.56 -10.42 7.45
CA LEU A 511 17.26 -9.97 6.96
C LEU A 511 17.41 -8.74 6.05
N LEU A 512 16.72 -8.75 4.89
CA LEU A 512 16.50 -7.56 4.06
C LEU A 512 15.00 -7.26 3.97
N VAL A 513 14.63 -5.97 3.91
CA VAL A 513 13.24 -5.49 3.96
C VAL A 513 12.99 -4.42 2.88
N PRO A 514 12.85 -4.81 1.60
CA PRO A 514 12.74 -3.87 0.48
C PRO A 514 11.35 -3.25 0.31
N VAL A 515 10.30 -3.77 0.97
CA VAL A 515 8.92 -3.25 0.87
C VAL A 515 8.55 -2.40 2.08
N CYS A 516 8.67 -2.93 3.29
CA CYS A 516 8.51 -2.19 4.53
C CYS A 516 9.81 -1.43 4.89
N VAL A 517 10.38 -0.77 3.89
CA VAL A 517 11.66 -0.07 3.91
C VAL A 517 11.73 1.00 5.01
N SER A 518 12.95 1.29 5.46
CA SER A 518 13.19 2.33 6.46
C SER A 518 12.93 3.72 5.89
N ALA A 519 11.78 4.27 6.21
CA ALA A 519 11.34 5.57 5.76
C ALA A 519 10.39 6.21 6.78
N SER A 520 10.38 7.54 6.86
CA SER A 520 9.35 8.27 7.58
C SER A 520 7.99 8.05 6.92
N HIS A 521 6.92 8.34 7.65
CA HIS A 521 5.58 8.30 7.09
C HIS A 521 5.48 9.12 5.79
N ILE A 522 5.98 10.35 5.78
CA ILE A 522 5.91 11.24 4.61
C ILE A 522 6.71 10.69 3.43
N ALA A 523 7.95 10.27 3.65
CA ALA A 523 8.75 9.71 2.57
C ALA A 523 8.13 8.42 2.01
N PHE A 524 7.54 7.59 2.86
CA PHE A 524 6.88 6.37 2.43
C PHE A 524 5.69 6.64 1.50
N THR A 525 4.94 7.75 1.66
CA THR A 525 3.85 8.11 0.76
C THR A 525 4.30 8.35 -0.68
N SER A 526 5.57 8.66 -0.87
CA SER A 526 6.20 8.87 -2.18
C SER A 526 6.86 7.59 -2.73
N LEU A 527 7.59 6.86 -1.89
CA LEU A 527 8.39 5.72 -2.37
C LEU A 527 7.60 4.40 -2.51
N ARG A 528 6.40 4.30 -1.96
CA ARG A 528 5.54 3.10 -1.96
C ARG A 528 4.97 2.70 -3.32
N MET A 529 5.62 3.07 -4.39
CA MET A 529 5.20 2.74 -5.75
C MET A 529 5.74 1.35 -6.14
N GLU A 530 4.90 0.53 -6.76
CA GLU A 530 5.25 -0.85 -7.17
C GLU A 530 6.57 -0.94 -7.95
N PRO A 531 6.86 -0.05 -8.94
CA PRO A 531 8.15 -0.10 -9.63
C PRO A 531 9.36 0.16 -8.73
N VAL A 532 9.22 1.03 -7.72
CA VAL A 532 10.29 1.28 -6.74
C VAL A 532 10.54 0.02 -5.90
N TRP A 533 9.50 -0.61 -5.40
CA TRP A 533 9.62 -1.86 -4.66
C TRP A 533 10.19 -3.01 -5.50
N MET A 534 9.86 -3.06 -6.80
CA MET A 534 10.46 -4.05 -7.72
C MET A 534 11.97 -3.86 -7.83
N ILE A 535 12.45 -2.62 -8.00
CA ILE A 535 13.88 -2.31 -8.06
C ILE A 535 14.56 -2.63 -6.73
N LEU A 536 13.96 -2.24 -5.60
CA LEU A 536 14.49 -2.57 -4.28
C LEU A 536 14.54 -4.09 -4.03
N GLY A 537 13.54 -4.83 -4.51
CA GLY A 537 13.54 -6.30 -4.47
C GLY A 537 14.68 -6.90 -5.29
N GLU A 538 14.89 -6.42 -6.52
CA GLU A 538 16.00 -6.86 -7.37
C GLU A 538 17.35 -6.60 -6.68
N SER A 539 17.54 -5.40 -6.13
CA SER A 539 18.75 -5.03 -5.37
C SER A 539 18.95 -5.89 -4.12
N ALA A 540 17.87 -6.15 -3.37
CA ALA A 540 17.90 -7.02 -2.20
C ALA A 540 18.28 -8.46 -2.56
N GLY A 541 17.78 -8.99 -3.69
CA GLY A 541 18.13 -10.33 -4.16
C GLY A 541 19.61 -10.48 -4.48
N VAL A 542 20.21 -9.51 -5.19
CA VAL A 542 21.65 -9.49 -5.48
C VAL A 542 22.46 -9.40 -4.19
N ALA A 543 22.11 -8.48 -3.30
CA ALA A 543 22.82 -8.29 -2.03
C ALA A 543 22.71 -9.52 -1.11
N ALA A 544 21.55 -10.18 -1.08
CA ALA A 544 21.32 -11.41 -0.31
C ALA A 544 22.23 -12.55 -0.81
N SER A 545 22.37 -12.72 -2.14
CA SER A 545 23.31 -13.71 -2.70
C SER A 545 24.75 -13.41 -2.31
N MET A 546 25.17 -12.15 -2.39
CA MET A 546 26.52 -11.76 -1.99
C MET A 546 26.76 -12.04 -0.49
N ALA A 547 25.77 -11.78 0.36
CA ALA A 547 25.88 -12.06 1.80
C ALA A 547 25.97 -13.57 2.06
N ALA A 548 25.08 -14.36 1.40
CA ALA A 548 25.02 -15.81 1.54
C ALA A 548 26.29 -16.53 1.05
N ASP A 549 26.86 -16.08 -0.07
CA ASP A 549 28.05 -16.68 -0.68
C ASP A 549 29.33 -16.39 0.12
N ASN A 550 29.40 -15.21 0.73
CA ASN A 550 30.58 -14.81 1.52
C ASN A 550 30.40 -15.05 3.04
N GLU A 551 29.25 -15.60 3.46
CA GLU A 551 28.88 -15.86 4.86
C GLU A 551 29.07 -14.63 5.78
N ILE A 552 28.62 -13.47 5.29
CA ILE A 552 28.70 -12.18 5.98
C ILE A 552 27.31 -11.66 6.34
N ALA A 553 27.25 -10.76 7.31
CA ALA A 553 26.04 -10.03 7.62
C ALA A 553 25.59 -9.19 6.41
N VAL A 554 24.27 -9.05 6.22
CA VAL A 554 23.74 -8.24 5.11
C VAL A 554 24.20 -6.78 5.18
N GLN A 555 24.48 -6.26 6.38
CA GLN A 555 25.01 -4.92 6.61
C GLN A 555 26.48 -4.77 6.17
N ASP A 556 27.20 -5.88 6.03
CA ASP A 556 28.63 -5.90 5.66
C ASP A 556 28.84 -6.18 4.17
N VAL A 557 27.76 -6.25 3.37
CA VAL A 557 27.86 -6.37 1.91
C VAL A 557 28.60 -5.16 1.34
N PRO A 558 29.77 -5.36 0.66
CA PRO A 558 30.56 -4.23 0.20
C PRO A 558 29.87 -3.53 -0.98
N TYR A 559 29.38 -2.32 -0.78
CA TYR A 559 28.68 -1.58 -1.83
C TYR A 559 29.52 -1.41 -3.11
N LYS A 560 30.83 -1.27 -2.98
CA LYS A 560 31.76 -1.22 -4.13
C LYS A 560 31.70 -2.46 -5.03
N LYS A 561 31.28 -3.63 -4.49
CA LYS A 561 31.03 -4.86 -5.24
C LYS A 561 29.58 -5.01 -5.66
N LEU A 562 28.63 -4.49 -4.88
CA LEU A 562 27.21 -4.51 -5.17
C LEU A 562 26.88 -3.57 -6.35
N ARG A 563 27.36 -2.34 -6.33
CA ARG A 563 27.05 -1.31 -7.32
C ARG A 563 27.28 -1.76 -8.78
N PRO A 564 28.42 -2.34 -9.16
CA PRO A 564 28.64 -2.81 -10.53
C PRO A 564 27.61 -3.87 -10.96
N LYS A 565 27.21 -4.79 -10.05
CA LYS A 565 26.19 -5.80 -10.35
C LYS A 565 24.83 -5.17 -10.63
N LEU A 566 24.45 -4.11 -9.91
CA LEU A 566 23.22 -3.37 -10.14
C LEU A 566 23.28 -2.56 -11.46
N ASP A 567 24.43 -1.99 -11.78
CA ASP A 567 24.66 -1.30 -13.06
C ASP A 567 24.58 -2.29 -14.23
N ASP A 568 25.12 -3.51 -14.13
CA ASP A 568 25.04 -4.59 -15.13
C ASP A 568 23.60 -5.07 -15.36
N LEU A 569 22.74 -4.97 -14.35
CA LEU A 569 21.30 -5.19 -14.49
C LEU A 569 20.60 -4.05 -15.24
N GLY A 570 21.25 -2.90 -15.41
CA GLY A 570 20.73 -1.70 -16.03
C GLY A 570 19.89 -0.85 -15.06
N GLN A 571 20.13 -0.97 -13.75
CA GLN A 571 19.46 -0.09 -12.78
C GLN A 571 19.96 1.35 -12.91
N ILE A 572 19.07 2.30 -12.65
CA ILE A 572 19.38 3.73 -12.67
C ILE A 572 19.51 4.19 -11.21
N LEU A 573 20.73 4.50 -10.80
CA LEU A 573 21.07 4.77 -9.40
C LEU A 573 21.60 6.19 -9.14
N ASP A 574 21.90 6.94 -10.21
CA ASP A 574 22.37 8.31 -10.11
C ASP A 574 21.33 9.30 -10.58
N ARG A 575 21.12 10.33 -9.78
CA ARG A 575 20.22 11.42 -10.13
C ARG A 575 20.87 12.34 -11.18
N VAL A 576 20.12 12.70 -12.20
CA VAL A 576 20.53 13.75 -13.14
C VAL A 576 20.08 15.09 -12.56
N LYS A 577 21.02 15.95 -12.23
CA LYS A 577 20.75 17.32 -11.84
C LYS A 577 20.25 18.07 -13.08
N GLN A 578 19.09 18.67 -13.01
CA GLN A 578 18.61 19.53 -14.07
C GLN A 578 19.38 20.85 -14.07
N ASP A 579 19.67 21.36 -15.25
CA ASP A 579 20.30 22.66 -15.40
C ASP A 579 19.34 23.74 -14.85
N GLU A 580 19.86 24.70 -14.10
CA GLU A 580 19.03 25.78 -13.51
C GLU A 580 18.32 26.60 -14.57
N THR A 581 18.85 26.66 -15.79
CA THR A 581 18.18 27.24 -16.97
C THR A 581 17.01 26.39 -17.48
N GLU A 582 17.03 25.06 -17.29
CA GLU A 582 15.88 24.19 -17.58
C GLU A 582 14.88 24.14 -16.41
N LEU A 583 15.28 24.47 -15.19
CA LEU A 583 14.41 24.55 -14.02
C LEU A 583 13.41 25.71 -14.07
N GLN A 584 13.74 26.74 -14.82
CA GLN A 584 12.82 27.78 -15.26
C GLN A 584 12.01 27.34 -16.48
N SER A 585 12.09 26.06 -16.87
CA SER A 585 11.42 25.52 -18.01
C SER A 585 9.91 25.66 -17.86
N VAL A 586 9.44 26.50 -18.61
CA VAL A 586 8.16 26.93 -19.03
C VAL A 586 7.17 25.78 -19.03
N ARG A 587 6.19 25.85 -18.16
CA ARG A 587 5.10 24.86 -18.10
C ARG A 587 4.21 24.96 -19.35
N TRP A 588 4.13 26.15 -19.92
CA TRP A 588 3.54 26.43 -21.22
C TRP A 588 4.47 27.38 -21.98
N LYS A 589 4.95 26.91 -23.12
CA LYS A 589 5.96 27.58 -23.93
C LYS A 589 5.40 28.76 -24.75
N SER A 590 4.08 28.90 -24.79
CA SER A 590 3.38 30.00 -25.49
C SER A 590 1.91 30.04 -25.06
N GLN A 591 1.24 31.12 -25.38
CA GLN A 591 -0.21 31.26 -25.22
C GLN A 591 -0.97 30.17 -25.99
N ASP A 592 -0.51 29.77 -27.16
CA ASP A 592 -1.14 28.72 -27.96
C ASP A 592 -1.03 27.35 -27.29
N ASP A 593 0.11 27.05 -26.66
CA ASP A 593 0.31 25.84 -25.89
C ASP A 593 -0.62 25.80 -24.65
N TRP A 594 -0.78 26.91 -23.95
CA TRP A 594 -1.77 27.08 -22.88
C TRP A 594 -3.19 26.87 -23.40
N ASN A 595 -3.59 27.56 -24.50
CA ASN A 595 -4.93 27.51 -25.04
C ASN A 595 -5.32 26.09 -25.45
N SER A 596 -4.38 25.35 -26.04
CA SER A 596 -4.59 23.95 -26.44
C SER A 596 -4.86 22.99 -25.26
N GLN A 597 -4.32 23.30 -24.09
CA GLN A 597 -4.43 22.46 -22.89
C GLN A 597 -5.47 22.96 -21.89
N LYS A 598 -5.84 24.24 -21.95
CA LYS A 598 -6.69 24.94 -21.00
C LYS A 598 -7.86 25.66 -21.66
N SER A 599 -8.54 24.95 -22.57
CA SER A 599 -9.73 25.47 -23.26
C SER A 599 -10.74 26.09 -22.27
N GLY A 600 -11.19 27.30 -22.56
CA GLY A 600 -12.06 28.11 -21.70
C GLY A 600 -11.34 28.98 -20.67
N TYR A 601 -10.01 28.92 -20.61
CA TYR A 601 -9.16 29.72 -19.71
C TYR A 601 -8.05 30.49 -20.49
N GLU A 602 -8.26 30.75 -21.78
CA GLU A 602 -7.32 31.46 -22.66
C GLU A 602 -7.00 32.85 -22.09
N TRP A 603 -8.02 33.51 -21.57
CA TRP A 603 -7.93 34.86 -20.98
C TRP A 603 -7.08 34.92 -19.70
N VAL A 604 -6.79 33.77 -19.07
CA VAL A 604 -6.03 33.73 -17.79
C VAL A 604 -4.53 33.83 -18.03
N PHE A 605 -4.04 33.49 -19.22
CA PHE A 605 -2.61 33.46 -19.54
C PHE A 605 -1.88 34.76 -19.17
N PRO A 606 -2.35 35.97 -19.60
CA PRO A 606 -1.66 37.24 -19.29
C PRO A 606 -1.60 37.57 -17.79
N HIS A 607 -2.48 36.97 -16.99
CA HIS A 607 -2.47 37.15 -15.52
C HIS A 607 -1.49 36.23 -14.79
N ILE A 608 -1.00 35.21 -15.47
CA ILE A 608 -0.02 34.25 -14.94
C ILE A 608 1.38 34.62 -15.41
N ASP A 609 1.53 34.97 -16.67
CA ASP A 609 2.75 35.49 -17.30
C ASP A 609 3.06 36.88 -16.76
N LYS A 610 3.75 36.96 -15.65
CA LYS A 610 3.98 38.22 -14.91
C LYS A 610 5.13 39.03 -15.43
N ASP A 611 6.13 38.37 -15.99
CA ASP A 611 7.28 39.02 -16.61
C ASP A 611 7.07 39.33 -18.10
N SER A 612 5.89 38.90 -18.64
CA SER A 612 5.46 39.14 -20.01
C SER A 612 6.45 38.62 -21.07
N ASP A 613 7.13 37.51 -20.76
CA ASP A 613 8.05 36.84 -21.68
C ASP A 613 7.34 35.94 -22.72
N GLY A 614 6.02 35.87 -22.64
CA GLY A 614 5.17 35.07 -23.50
C GLY A 614 5.14 33.58 -23.12
N LYS A 615 5.60 33.26 -21.92
CA LYS A 615 5.67 31.88 -21.38
C LYS A 615 5.16 31.88 -19.95
N ILE A 616 4.84 30.72 -19.43
CA ILE A 616 4.47 30.56 -18.00
C ILE A 616 5.46 29.62 -17.33
N SER A 617 6.27 30.17 -16.47
CA SER A 617 7.20 29.42 -15.62
C SER A 617 6.48 28.61 -14.56
N VAL A 618 7.17 27.63 -13.98
CA VAL A 618 6.64 26.82 -12.86
C VAL A 618 6.31 27.70 -11.64
N ASP A 619 7.12 28.74 -11.39
CA ASP A 619 6.93 29.63 -10.25
C ASP A 619 5.72 30.57 -10.46
N GLU A 620 5.52 31.08 -11.63
CA GLU A 620 4.36 31.89 -11.99
C GLU A 620 3.08 31.08 -11.88
N TYR A 621 3.05 29.88 -12.46
CA TYR A 621 1.90 29.00 -12.34
C TYR A 621 1.62 28.60 -10.88
N SER A 622 2.65 28.31 -10.10
CA SER A 622 2.52 27.99 -8.67
C SER A 622 1.99 29.18 -7.87
N THR A 623 2.43 30.39 -8.20
CA THR A 623 1.95 31.63 -7.61
C THR A 623 0.48 31.87 -7.95
N PHE A 624 0.09 31.65 -9.21
CA PHE A 624 -1.30 31.70 -9.64
C PHE A 624 -2.17 30.65 -8.93
N GLN A 625 -1.69 29.42 -8.77
CA GLN A 625 -2.42 28.39 -8.05
C GLN A 625 -2.63 28.79 -6.56
N ARG A 626 -1.65 29.43 -5.92
CA ARG A 626 -1.79 29.98 -4.58
C ARG A 626 -2.81 31.12 -4.51
N PHE A 627 -2.81 32.00 -5.50
CA PHE A 627 -3.81 33.06 -5.61
C PHE A 627 -5.21 32.46 -5.79
N LYS A 628 -5.40 31.56 -6.76
CA LYS A 628 -6.65 30.86 -7.01
C LYS A 628 -7.17 30.13 -5.76
N SER A 629 -6.29 29.52 -4.97
CA SER A 629 -6.66 28.79 -3.77
C SER A 629 -7.07 29.69 -2.59
N LYS A 630 -6.72 30.95 -2.64
CA LYS A 630 -7.04 31.94 -1.58
C LYS A 630 -8.31 32.73 -1.87
N ASN A 631 -8.80 32.68 -3.09
CA ASN A 631 -9.90 33.52 -3.55
C ASN A 631 -10.96 32.65 -4.23
N ASP A 632 -12.12 32.51 -3.61
CA ASP A 632 -13.21 31.65 -4.11
C ASP A 632 -13.80 32.19 -5.43
N ASP A 633 -13.82 33.52 -5.61
CA ASP A 633 -14.25 34.24 -6.83
C ASP A 633 -13.05 34.71 -7.67
N TRP A 634 -11.97 33.94 -7.73
CA TRP A 634 -10.74 34.33 -8.41
C TRP A 634 -10.92 34.74 -9.89
N GLU A 635 -11.88 34.12 -10.59
CA GLU A 635 -12.20 34.50 -11.97
C GLU A 635 -12.74 35.91 -12.07
N LYS A 636 -13.60 36.30 -11.11
CA LYS A 636 -14.14 37.65 -11.04
C LYS A 636 -13.06 38.68 -10.66
N LEU A 637 -12.15 38.27 -9.77
CA LEU A 637 -11.04 39.14 -9.32
C LEU A 637 -10.00 39.39 -10.42
N LEU A 638 -9.83 38.47 -11.37
CA LEU A 638 -8.91 38.64 -12.49
C LEU A 638 -9.57 39.32 -13.71
N ARG A 639 -10.91 39.32 -13.81
CA ARG A 639 -11.64 39.96 -14.91
C ARG A 639 -11.90 41.47 -14.69
N ASN A 640 -11.80 41.93 -13.44
CA ASN A 640 -11.88 43.33 -13.03
C ASN A 640 -10.48 43.94 -12.93
#